data_d61f4af446d4259c8de104168a679af4
#
_entry.id   d61f4af446d4259c8de104168a679af4
#
_cell.length_a   1.000
_cell.length_b   1.000
_cell.length_c   1.000
_cell.angle_alpha   90.00
_cell.angle_beta   90.00
_cell.angle_gamma   90.00
#
_symmetry.space_group_name_H-M   'P 1'
#
loop_
_entity.id
_entity.type
_entity.pdbx_description
1 polymer ?
#
loop_
_entity_poly.entity_id
_entity_poly.type
_entity_poly.pdbx_seq_one_letter_code
_entity_poly.pdbx_strand_id
1 'polypeptide(L)'
;MSRSVHPARRRLPAVVVAVTALLMLFLVPPGVAEARPNLPPGEPGCDPIDAAACLLPFPNDWFTKADRRTDTGRRVAFTSAMLPHGAAPESWNRNDGFSPGSMVITRVPGLDLAASGAAPVTDIGRSLSRSAPIVVLDAETGERVPYWAELDANATDPARRALLVHPARSLVPGHRYLVGLRNLRGADHRVLAAPEAFAKIAGRRLSRHDPLAARQTQLRPVLDRLDRAGVDRRDLYLAWDFTVASERNLTGGMLRMRDEAFGQLGDAAPRFTVTGVKNTTPAQDPRIAREVTGTVTVPSYLDQPGGPTGSTLNLGRDGLPRQLPGNTQTAQFRCEIPHAAFEKPSQASLYGHGLLGSNNEVGSGNVKAMANEHDLTFCATKWIGMADEDLPTVARALADIGTFGAVPDRTQQGFLNALFLGRDMIHARGFSADPAFRTDSGRPLIDIAKGLVYDGNSQGGILGGSLLAVSQDAERGVLGVTGMNYSLLLNRSSDFGPYGQILDAAHPDKLDQQVVLSLFQMLRDRGETNGYASGLDRTPLPRTPRHRVLMQVAFGDHQVTNLAAEIEARTIGARVHEPAIAAGRNPDRDPYWGIGALPRGPYRGSALVVWDSGTPAPPLTNTPPIGPEYGRDPHSDPRNSPVARLQKAEFLATGRVIDVCGGAPCTAPAG
;
A
#
# COMPACT_ATOMS: atom_id res chain seq x y z
N MET A 1 45.88 28.33 32.49
CA MET A 1 44.63 27.54 32.74
C MET A 1 43.88 27.41 31.43
N SER A 2 44.14 26.33 30.72
CA SER A 2 43.57 26.05 29.41
C SER A 2 42.36 25.13 29.61
N ARG A 3 41.18 25.53 29.15
CA ARG A 3 39.98 24.67 29.11
C ARG A 3 39.88 24.04 27.73
N SER A 4 40.05 22.71 27.70
CA SER A 4 39.78 21.91 26.49
C SER A 4 38.27 21.71 26.34
N VAL A 5 37.75 22.07 25.18
CA VAL A 5 36.38 21.82 24.76
C VAL A 5 36.37 20.49 24.00
N HIS A 6 35.64 19.50 24.49
CA HIS A 6 35.39 18.24 23.79
C HIS A 6 34.19 18.39 22.82
N PRO A 7 34.28 17.92 21.56
CA PRO A 7 33.13 17.93 20.68
C PRO A 7 32.18 16.76 20.99
N ALA A 8 30.90 17.07 21.11
CA ALA A 8 29.83 16.11 21.29
C ALA A 8 29.69 15.23 20.04
N ARG A 9 29.90 13.92 20.20
CA ARG A 9 29.62 12.91 19.15
C ARG A 9 28.10 12.78 19.00
N ARG A 10 27.56 13.22 17.87
CA ARG A 10 26.19 12.91 17.45
C ARG A 10 26.08 11.41 17.20
N ARG A 11 25.21 10.73 17.94
CA ARG A 11 24.83 9.33 17.70
C ARG A 11 23.86 9.31 16.52
N LEU A 12 24.27 8.70 15.41
CA LEU A 12 23.38 8.30 14.32
C LEU A 12 22.35 7.27 14.86
N PRO A 13 21.10 7.28 14.39
CA PRO A 13 20.10 6.33 14.86
C PRO A 13 20.52 4.90 14.50
N ALA A 14 20.39 3.98 15.46
CA ALA A 14 20.85 2.59 15.39
C ALA A 14 20.28 1.76 14.21
N VAL A 15 19.24 2.23 13.55
CA VAL A 15 18.60 1.54 12.41
C VAL A 15 19.47 1.57 11.15
N VAL A 16 20.19 2.67 10.89
CA VAL A 16 21.07 2.78 9.70
C VAL A 16 22.28 1.84 9.81
N VAL A 17 22.76 1.58 11.03
CA VAL A 17 23.94 0.72 11.25
C VAL A 17 23.59 -0.77 11.08
N ALA A 18 22.38 -1.19 11.41
CA ALA A 18 21.97 -2.61 11.30
C ALA A 18 21.79 -3.05 9.83
N VAL A 19 21.28 -2.17 8.95
CA VAL A 19 21.10 -2.48 7.53
C VAL A 19 22.44 -2.60 6.80
N THR A 20 23.42 -1.74 7.15
CA THR A 20 24.76 -1.77 6.52
C THR A 20 25.57 -3.00 6.94
N ALA A 21 25.39 -3.50 8.17
CA ALA A 21 26.10 -4.69 8.64
C ALA A 21 25.54 -6.00 8.07
N LEU A 22 24.23 -6.05 7.76
CA LEU A 22 23.60 -7.26 7.19
C LEU A 22 23.88 -7.40 5.68
N LEU A 23 24.07 -6.30 4.96
CA LEU A 23 24.44 -6.30 3.54
C LEU A 23 25.83 -6.89 3.27
N MET A 24 26.74 -6.88 4.25
CA MET A 24 28.06 -7.49 4.11
C MET A 24 28.10 -9.02 4.25
N LEU A 25 27.02 -9.65 4.72
CA LEU A 25 26.97 -11.10 4.91
C LEU A 25 26.41 -11.87 3.70
N PHE A 26 25.92 -11.18 2.65
CA PHE A 26 25.37 -11.79 1.45
C PHE A 26 26.23 -11.59 0.18
N LEU A 27 27.53 -11.45 0.31
CA LEU A 27 28.45 -11.59 -0.83
C LEU A 27 28.52 -13.08 -1.22
N VAL A 28 27.48 -13.56 -1.90
CA VAL A 28 27.56 -14.75 -2.73
C VAL A 28 28.48 -14.42 -3.90
N PRO A 29 29.54 -15.20 -4.20
CA PRO A 29 30.36 -14.96 -5.37
C PRO A 29 29.46 -15.04 -6.61
N PRO A 30 29.61 -14.13 -7.59
CA PRO A 30 28.84 -14.19 -8.81
C PRO A 30 29.26 -15.43 -9.60
N GLY A 31 28.46 -16.48 -9.53
CA GLY A 31 28.36 -17.39 -10.65
C GLY A 31 27.78 -16.56 -11.79
N VAL A 32 28.52 -16.39 -12.88
CA VAL A 32 28.06 -15.73 -14.10
C VAL A 32 26.93 -16.57 -14.67
N ALA A 33 25.70 -16.38 -14.16
CA ALA A 33 24.51 -16.76 -14.87
C ALA A 33 24.42 -15.81 -16.07
N GLU A 34 24.57 -16.30 -17.28
CA GLU A 34 24.21 -15.56 -18.48
C GLU A 34 22.82 -14.97 -18.27
N ALA A 35 22.73 -13.65 -18.28
CA ALA A 35 21.47 -12.92 -18.17
C ALA A 35 20.64 -13.27 -19.42
N ARG A 36 19.83 -14.31 -19.31
CA ARG A 36 18.74 -14.52 -20.27
C ARG A 36 17.76 -13.38 -20.07
N PRO A 37 17.25 -12.76 -21.17
CA PRO A 37 16.17 -11.81 -21.04
C PRO A 37 15.03 -12.50 -20.28
N ASN A 38 14.55 -11.87 -19.19
CA ASN A 38 13.64 -12.49 -18.23
C ASN A 38 12.27 -12.85 -18.81
N LEU A 39 11.96 -12.32 -20.00
CA LEU A 39 10.70 -12.56 -20.72
C LEU A 39 11.02 -12.64 -22.22
N PRO A 40 11.29 -13.84 -22.77
CA PRO A 40 11.61 -13.97 -24.19
C PRO A 40 10.42 -13.52 -25.05
N PRO A 41 10.64 -12.71 -26.08
CA PRO A 41 9.61 -12.40 -27.05
C PRO A 41 9.24 -13.66 -27.85
N GLY A 42 7.93 -13.85 -28.07
CA GLY A 42 7.43 -14.88 -28.99
C GLY A 42 7.22 -16.28 -28.40
N GLU A 43 7.30 -16.46 -27.07
CA GLU A 43 6.94 -17.73 -26.44
C GLU A 43 5.44 -18.04 -26.55
N PRO A 44 5.06 -19.33 -26.67
CA PRO A 44 3.66 -19.72 -26.66
C PRO A 44 2.93 -19.20 -25.41
N GLY A 45 1.86 -18.43 -25.65
CA GLY A 45 1.05 -17.82 -24.57
C GLY A 45 1.28 -16.33 -24.36
N CYS A 46 2.36 -15.75 -24.87
CA CYS A 46 2.56 -14.28 -24.87
C CYS A 46 1.56 -13.59 -25.79
N ASP A 47 1.15 -12.35 -25.48
CA ASP A 47 0.19 -11.62 -26.32
C ASP A 47 0.87 -11.15 -27.61
N PRO A 48 0.38 -11.54 -28.80
CA PRO A 48 1.00 -11.17 -30.06
C PRO A 48 0.88 -9.67 -30.39
N ILE A 49 0.08 -8.88 -29.67
CA ILE A 49 -0.10 -7.45 -29.93
C ILE A 49 1.07 -6.60 -29.42
N ASP A 50 1.82 -7.09 -28.43
CA ASP A 50 3.06 -6.48 -27.95
C ASP A 50 4.13 -7.57 -27.77
N ALA A 51 5.01 -7.69 -28.75
CA ALA A 51 6.06 -8.71 -28.76
C ALA A 51 7.35 -8.26 -28.02
N ALA A 52 7.34 -7.10 -27.33
CA ALA A 52 8.52 -6.55 -26.68
C ALA A 52 8.98 -7.38 -25.48
N ALA A 53 8.04 -7.91 -24.72
CA ALA A 53 8.26 -8.84 -23.63
C ALA A 53 6.97 -9.64 -23.39
N CYS A 54 7.08 -10.88 -22.94
CA CYS A 54 5.91 -11.62 -22.47
C CYS A 54 5.25 -10.85 -21.31
N LEU A 55 3.97 -11.01 -21.07
CA LEU A 55 3.14 -10.23 -20.16
C LEU A 55 2.85 -8.76 -20.58
N LEU A 56 3.41 -8.25 -21.67
CA LEU A 56 2.99 -6.94 -22.20
C LEU A 56 1.90 -7.09 -23.27
N PRO A 57 0.99 -6.11 -23.35
CA PRO A 57 0.75 -5.04 -22.38
C PRO A 57 0.17 -5.60 -21.07
N PHE A 58 0.47 -4.96 -19.94
CA PHE A 58 0.06 -5.42 -18.61
C PHE A 58 -0.77 -4.33 -17.89
N PRO A 59 -1.81 -4.66 -17.09
CA PRO A 59 -2.46 -5.98 -16.97
C PRO A 59 -3.29 -6.31 -18.21
N ASN A 60 -3.60 -7.61 -18.46
CA ASN A 60 -4.24 -8.02 -19.69
C ASN A 60 -5.01 -9.34 -19.53
N ASP A 61 -6.28 -9.35 -19.93
CA ASP A 61 -7.15 -10.54 -19.86
C ASP A 61 -6.72 -11.67 -20.81
N TRP A 62 -5.79 -11.42 -21.74
CA TRP A 62 -5.12 -12.48 -22.49
C TRP A 62 -4.49 -13.54 -21.58
N PHE A 63 -3.97 -13.12 -20.43
CA PHE A 63 -3.33 -13.97 -19.43
C PHE A 63 -4.31 -14.54 -18.40
N THR A 64 -5.59 -14.62 -18.74
CA THR A 64 -6.64 -15.22 -17.92
C THR A 64 -7.35 -16.34 -18.66
N LYS A 65 -8.03 -17.20 -17.92
CA LYS A 65 -8.96 -18.20 -18.45
C LYS A 65 -10.32 -18.08 -17.80
N ALA A 66 -11.37 -18.55 -18.48
CA ALA A 66 -12.73 -18.59 -17.92
C ALA A 66 -12.76 -19.54 -16.71
N ASP A 67 -13.31 -19.07 -15.59
CA ASP A 67 -13.58 -19.88 -14.39
C ASP A 67 -14.89 -19.42 -13.71
N ARG A 68 -15.97 -20.17 -13.93
CA ARG A 68 -17.30 -19.86 -13.39
C ARG A 68 -17.42 -19.94 -11.86
N ARG A 69 -16.37 -20.41 -11.17
CA ARG A 69 -16.32 -20.50 -9.70
C ARG A 69 -15.83 -19.21 -9.05
N THR A 70 -15.41 -18.23 -9.83
CA THR A 70 -14.98 -16.90 -9.38
C THR A 70 -16.06 -15.87 -9.63
N ASP A 71 -16.01 -14.76 -8.88
CA ASP A 71 -16.99 -13.69 -9.01
C ASP A 71 -16.82 -12.89 -10.32
N THR A 72 -15.59 -12.82 -10.85
CA THR A 72 -15.30 -12.19 -12.14
C THR A 72 -15.59 -13.10 -13.34
N GLY A 73 -15.82 -14.40 -13.13
CA GLY A 73 -15.91 -15.41 -14.20
C GLY A 73 -14.56 -15.74 -14.85
N ARG A 74 -13.45 -15.24 -14.30
CA ARG A 74 -12.09 -15.39 -14.82
C ARG A 74 -11.13 -15.88 -13.74
N ARG A 75 -9.98 -16.34 -14.17
CA ARG A 75 -8.84 -16.69 -13.33
C ARG A 75 -7.56 -16.40 -14.07
N VAL A 76 -6.59 -15.79 -13.39
CA VAL A 76 -5.23 -15.61 -13.90
C VAL A 76 -4.64 -16.97 -14.27
N ALA A 77 -3.94 -17.03 -15.38
CA ALA A 77 -3.45 -18.28 -15.97
C ALA A 77 -2.01 -18.13 -16.48
N PHE A 78 -1.14 -17.62 -15.65
CA PHE A 78 0.29 -17.57 -15.95
C PHE A 78 0.88 -18.97 -16.00
N THR A 79 1.89 -19.15 -16.85
CA THR A 79 2.79 -20.29 -16.84
C THR A 79 4.15 -19.85 -16.30
N SER A 80 4.98 -20.79 -15.85
CA SER A 80 6.34 -20.46 -15.40
C SER A 80 7.17 -19.80 -16.51
N ALA A 81 6.94 -20.19 -17.78
CA ALA A 81 7.62 -19.57 -18.93
C ALA A 81 7.27 -18.08 -19.14
N MET A 82 6.12 -17.62 -18.63
CA MET A 82 5.69 -16.23 -18.72
C MET A 82 6.25 -15.36 -17.58
N LEU A 83 6.71 -16.00 -16.51
CA LEU A 83 7.16 -15.30 -15.29
C LEU A 83 8.69 -15.16 -15.28
N PRO A 84 9.21 -14.07 -14.68
CA PRO A 84 10.63 -13.89 -14.49
C PRO A 84 11.30 -15.09 -13.83
N HIS A 85 12.45 -15.52 -14.35
CA HIS A 85 13.23 -16.67 -13.87
C HIS A 85 12.46 -18.00 -13.79
N GLY A 86 11.33 -18.13 -14.50
CA GLY A 86 10.53 -19.35 -14.46
C GLY A 86 9.82 -19.58 -13.12
N ALA A 87 9.48 -18.53 -12.41
CA ALA A 87 8.81 -18.60 -11.11
C ALA A 87 7.53 -19.44 -11.16
N ALA A 88 7.24 -20.15 -10.09
CA ALA A 88 6.03 -20.96 -9.95
C ALA A 88 4.77 -20.06 -9.90
N PRO A 89 3.76 -20.28 -10.77
CA PRO A 89 2.68 -19.32 -10.98
C PRO A 89 1.52 -19.43 -9.98
N GLU A 90 1.53 -20.39 -9.09
CA GLU A 90 0.37 -20.79 -8.26
C GLU A 90 -0.16 -19.62 -7.42
N SER A 91 0.74 -18.80 -6.85
CA SER A 91 0.35 -17.66 -6.01
C SER A 91 -0.47 -16.62 -6.79
N TRP A 92 -0.10 -16.33 -8.04
CA TRP A 92 -0.84 -15.42 -8.92
C TRP A 92 -2.08 -16.05 -9.50
N ASN A 93 -2.01 -17.35 -9.86
CA ASN A 93 -3.13 -18.08 -10.45
C ASN A 93 -4.28 -18.37 -9.47
N ARG A 94 -4.14 -17.99 -8.19
CA ARG A 94 -5.27 -17.90 -7.24
C ARG A 94 -6.16 -16.70 -7.50
N ASN A 95 -5.65 -15.66 -8.19
CA ASN A 95 -6.39 -14.44 -8.44
C ASN A 95 -7.44 -14.63 -9.55
N ASP A 96 -8.59 -14.00 -9.36
CA ASP A 96 -9.67 -13.95 -10.36
C ASP A 96 -9.64 -12.66 -11.20
N GLY A 97 -8.53 -11.93 -11.15
CA GLY A 97 -8.26 -10.71 -11.87
C GLY A 97 -6.94 -10.08 -11.42
N PHE A 98 -6.70 -8.85 -11.85
CA PHE A 98 -5.49 -8.09 -11.58
C PHE A 98 -5.69 -7.13 -10.39
N SER A 99 -4.61 -6.52 -9.90
CA SER A 99 -4.65 -5.58 -8.80
C SER A 99 -5.56 -4.37 -9.09
N PRO A 100 -6.36 -3.88 -8.11
CA PRO A 100 -7.07 -2.61 -8.25
C PRO A 100 -6.12 -1.40 -8.33
N GLY A 101 -4.87 -1.52 -7.86
CA GLY A 101 -3.82 -0.52 -7.99
C GLY A 101 -2.88 -0.73 -9.18
N SER A 102 -3.24 -1.61 -10.14
CA SER A 102 -2.40 -1.86 -11.30
C SER A 102 -2.09 -0.60 -12.08
N MET A 103 -0.80 -0.30 -12.26
CA MET A 103 -0.40 0.58 -13.34
C MET A 103 -0.52 -0.17 -14.67
N VAL A 104 -0.87 0.57 -15.73
CA VAL A 104 -0.92 0.05 -17.09
C VAL A 104 0.44 0.22 -17.73
N ILE A 105 1.04 -0.89 -18.19
CA ILE A 105 2.42 -0.94 -18.69
C ILE A 105 2.41 -1.43 -20.13
N THR A 106 3.10 -0.72 -21.00
CA THR A 106 3.44 -1.18 -22.35
C THR A 106 4.71 -0.48 -22.83
N ARG A 107 5.22 -0.88 -23.97
CA ARG A 107 6.35 -0.22 -24.62
C ARG A 107 5.88 0.48 -25.90
N VAL A 108 6.20 1.76 -26.03
CA VAL A 108 5.92 2.54 -27.23
C VAL A 108 7.22 3.21 -27.72
N PRO A 109 7.94 2.58 -28.64
CA PRO A 109 9.21 3.13 -29.14
C PRO A 109 9.04 4.51 -29.76
N GLY A 110 9.91 5.45 -29.36
CA GLY A 110 9.91 6.82 -29.87
C GLY A 110 8.81 7.72 -29.34
N LEU A 111 8.03 7.28 -28.33
CA LEU A 111 6.95 8.07 -27.74
C LEU A 111 7.47 9.36 -27.08
N ASP A 112 6.82 10.47 -27.42
CA ASP A 112 6.86 11.72 -26.68
C ASP A 112 5.48 12.01 -26.08
N LEU A 113 5.39 11.99 -24.75
CA LEU A 113 4.12 12.18 -24.04
C LEU A 113 3.59 13.60 -24.18
N ALA A 114 4.46 14.60 -24.19
CA ALA A 114 4.07 16.00 -24.35
C ALA A 114 3.57 16.27 -25.76
N ALA A 115 4.27 15.82 -26.81
CA ALA A 115 3.85 15.92 -28.21
C ALA A 115 2.53 15.15 -28.47
N SER A 116 2.32 14.04 -27.76
CA SER A 116 1.08 13.27 -27.83
C SER A 116 -0.08 13.95 -27.09
N GLY A 117 0.21 14.86 -26.15
CA GLY A 117 -0.80 15.51 -25.31
C GLY A 117 -1.30 14.63 -24.17
N ALA A 118 -0.51 13.65 -23.71
CA ALA A 118 -0.83 12.82 -22.55
C ALA A 118 -0.92 13.66 -21.27
N ALA A 119 -1.72 13.20 -20.32
CA ALA A 119 -1.86 13.84 -19.01
C ALA A 119 -0.60 13.63 -18.17
N PRO A 120 0.16 14.67 -17.83
CA PRO A 120 1.26 14.54 -16.87
C PRO A 120 0.71 14.45 -15.44
N VAL A 121 1.57 14.09 -14.48
CA VAL A 121 1.23 14.05 -13.05
C VAL A 121 0.71 15.40 -12.54
N THR A 122 1.19 16.50 -13.12
CA THR A 122 0.80 17.87 -12.76
C THR A 122 -0.54 18.33 -13.35
N ASP A 123 -1.20 17.52 -14.21
CA ASP A 123 -2.52 17.85 -14.79
C ASP A 123 -3.33 16.56 -15.04
N ILE A 124 -3.71 15.90 -13.96
CA ILE A 124 -4.49 14.65 -13.97
C ILE A 124 -5.85 14.86 -14.71
N GLY A 125 -6.49 16.00 -14.50
CA GLY A 125 -7.79 16.32 -15.11
C GLY A 125 -7.79 16.26 -16.64
N ARG A 126 -6.64 16.51 -17.28
CA ARG A 126 -6.46 16.40 -18.72
C ARG A 126 -6.74 15.00 -19.26
N SER A 127 -6.55 13.94 -18.47
CA SER A 127 -6.80 12.55 -18.84
C SER A 127 -8.26 12.27 -19.24
N LEU A 128 -9.20 13.07 -18.73
CA LEU A 128 -10.62 12.93 -19.00
C LEU A 128 -11.07 13.67 -20.28
N SER A 129 -10.16 14.42 -20.94
CA SER A 129 -10.47 15.07 -22.21
C SER A 129 -10.94 14.06 -23.27
N ARG A 130 -11.92 14.48 -24.09
CA ARG A 130 -12.36 13.67 -25.23
C ARG A 130 -11.23 13.36 -26.21
N SER A 131 -10.23 14.23 -26.33
CA SER A 131 -9.06 14.08 -27.19
C SER A 131 -7.87 13.38 -26.51
N ALA A 132 -7.99 12.94 -25.25
CA ALA A 132 -6.90 12.28 -24.55
C ALA A 132 -6.31 11.11 -25.38
N PRO A 133 -4.99 11.04 -25.53
CA PRO A 133 -4.35 10.00 -26.36
C PRO A 133 -4.33 8.63 -25.68
N ILE A 134 -4.50 8.58 -24.38
CA ILE A 134 -4.65 7.36 -23.60
C ILE A 134 -6.07 7.37 -23.01
N VAL A 135 -6.76 6.26 -23.14
CA VAL A 135 -8.10 6.07 -22.59
C VAL A 135 -8.12 4.81 -21.76
N VAL A 136 -8.48 4.94 -20.48
CA VAL A 136 -8.83 3.83 -19.60
C VAL A 136 -10.32 3.95 -19.33
N LEU A 137 -11.11 2.97 -19.77
CA LEU A 137 -12.57 2.99 -19.72
C LEU A 137 -13.08 1.86 -18.84
N ASP A 138 -13.87 2.18 -17.83
CA ASP A 138 -14.62 1.19 -17.07
C ASP A 138 -15.71 0.58 -17.98
N ALA A 139 -15.66 -0.72 -18.20
CA ALA A 139 -16.59 -1.37 -19.13
C ALA A 139 -18.01 -1.52 -18.54
N GLU A 140 -18.20 -1.50 -17.23
CA GLU A 140 -19.49 -1.60 -16.56
C GLU A 140 -20.23 -0.27 -16.55
N THR A 141 -19.53 0.82 -16.22
CA THR A 141 -20.15 2.16 -16.11
C THR A 141 -20.05 2.97 -17.41
N GLY A 142 -19.07 2.70 -18.27
CA GLY A 142 -18.75 3.53 -19.42
C GLY A 142 -17.98 4.81 -19.08
N GLU A 143 -17.56 4.97 -17.82
CA GLU A 143 -16.81 6.14 -17.36
C GLU A 143 -15.31 6.01 -17.69
N ARG A 144 -14.67 7.15 -17.99
CA ARG A 144 -13.22 7.22 -18.11
C ARG A 144 -12.59 7.28 -16.74
N VAL A 145 -11.53 6.50 -16.54
CA VAL A 145 -10.71 6.53 -15.34
C VAL A 145 -9.71 7.69 -15.46
N PRO A 146 -9.63 8.58 -14.47
CA PRO A 146 -8.58 9.58 -14.42
C PRO A 146 -7.21 8.92 -14.16
N TYR A 147 -6.17 9.41 -14.84
CA TYR A 147 -4.81 8.89 -14.75
C TYR A 147 -3.78 9.99 -15.01
N TRP A 148 -2.54 9.70 -14.71
CA TRP A 148 -1.38 10.36 -15.32
C TRP A 148 -0.49 9.34 -16.02
N ALA A 149 0.30 9.81 -16.97
CA ALA A 149 1.23 8.98 -17.73
C ALA A 149 2.65 9.52 -17.64
N GLU A 150 3.61 8.61 -17.52
CA GLU A 150 5.03 8.91 -17.52
C GLU A 150 5.82 7.83 -18.26
N LEU A 151 7.02 8.16 -18.70
CA LEU A 151 8.00 7.20 -19.17
C LEU A 151 8.93 6.85 -18.00
N ASP A 152 9.27 5.58 -17.85
CA ASP A 152 10.12 5.11 -16.75
C ASP A 152 11.48 5.85 -16.77
N ALA A 153 11.70 6.72 -15.77
CA ALA A 153 12.91 7.50 -15.64
C ALA A 153 14.11 6.68 -15.14
N ASN A 154 13.87 5.45 -14.62
CA ASN A 154 14.94 4.55 -14.20
C ASN A 154 15.58 3.80 -15.39
N ALA A 155 14.92 3.77 -16.56
CA ALA A 155 15.43 3.13 -17.75
C ALA A 155 16.42 4.04 -18.50
N THR A 156 17.69 3.62 -18.61
CA THR A 156 18.73 4.34 -19.36
C THR A 156 18.64 4.06 -20.86
N ASP A 157 18.18 2.85 -21.26
CA ASP A 157 17.96 2.48 -22.65
C ASP A 157 16.57 2.94 -23.12
N PRO A 158 16.46 3.91 -24.06
CA PRO A 158 15.18 4.35 -24.60
C PRO A 158 14.38 3.22 -25.26
N ALA A 159 15.06 2.17 -25.78
CA ALA A 159 14.39 1.03 -26.41
C ALA A 159 13.71 0.11 -25.38
N ARG A 160 14.10 0.18 -24.11
CA ARG A 160 13.54 -0.61 -22.99
C ARG A 160 12.72 0.24 -22.02
N ARG A 161 12.44 1.50 -22.36
CA ARG A 161 11.68 2.41 -21.52
C ARG A 161 10.19 2.11 -21.56
N ALA A 162 9.62 1.80 -20.41
CA ALA A 162 8.19 1.57 -20.27
C ALA A 162 7.38 2.87 -20.37
N LEU A 163 6.21 2.80 -21.00
CA LEU A 163 5.10 3.71 -20.76
C LEU A 163 4.34 3.21 -19.53
N LEU A 164 4.24 4.05 -18.50
CA LEU A 164 3.53 3.80 -17.26
C LEU A 164 2.31 4.71 -17.20
N VAL A 165 1.12 4.13 -17.07
CA VAL A 165 -0.13 4.87 -16.87
C VAL A 165 -0.68 4.51 -15.49
N HIS A 166 -0.77 5.50 -14.63
CA HIS A 166 -1.17 5.33 -13.23
C HIS A 166 -2.61 5.81 -13.02
N PRO A 167 -3.56 4.93 -12.70
CA PRO A 167 -4.89 5.36 -12.28
C PRO A 167 -4.80 6.29 -11.07
N ALA A 168 -5.46 7.44 -11.13
CA ALA A 168 -5.42 8.44 -10.05
C ALA A 168 -6.22 8.02 -8.79
N ARG A 169 -6.97 6.94 -8.87
CA ARG A 169 -7.65 6.23 -7.79
C ARG A 169 -7.60 4.73 -8.08
N SER A 170 -7.75 3.88 -7.07
CA SER A 170 -7.85 2.44 -7.31
C SER A 170 -9.06 2.12 -8.19
N LEU A 171 -8.86 1.12 -9.03
CA LEU A 171 -9.91 0.58 -9.89
C LEU A 171 -10.92 -0.21 -9.04
N VAL A 172 -12.16 -0.27 -9.51
CA VAL A 172 -13.24 -0.95 -8.77
C VAL A 172 -13.05 -2.48 -8.83
N PRO A 173 -13.01 -3.17 -7.68
CA PRO A 173 -12.92 -4.62 -7.67
C PRO A 173 -14.02 -5.30 -8.49
N GLY A 174 -13.65 -6.31 -9.27
CA GLY A 174 -14.55 -7.08 -10.12
C GLY A 174 -14.91 -6.42 -11.45
N HIS A 175 -14.60 -5.13 -11.67
CA HIS A 175 -14.88 -4.45 -12.93
C HIS A 175 -13.84 -4.80 -14.00
N ARG A 176 -14.28 -4.74 -15.25
CA ARG A 176 -13.44 -4.87 -16.44
C ARG A 176 -13.11 -3.51 -16.99
N TYR A 177 -11.86 -3.31 -17.40
CA TYR A 177 -11.35 -2.06 -17.95
C TYR A 177 -10.85 -2.26 -19.37
N LEU A 178 -11.09 -1.26 -20.23
CA LEU A 178 -10.61 -1.22 -21.61
C LEU A 178 -9.55 -0.14 -21.70
N VAL A 179 -8.41 -0.46 -22.30
CA VAL A 179 -7.33 0.49 -22.56
C VAL A 179 -7.24 0.73 -24.05
N GLY A 180 -7.16 2.00 -24.44
CA GLY A 180 -6.93 2.43 -25.81
C GLY A 180 -5.85 3.51 -25.88
N LEU A 181 -4.80 3.26 -26.65
CA LEU A 181 -3.75 4.22 -26.98
C LEU A 181 -3.99 4.70 -28.41
N ARG A 182 -4.08 6.01 -28.61
CA ARG A 182 -4.43 6.57 -29.94
C ARG A 182 -3.63 7.82 -30.26
N ASN A 183 -3.36 8.03 -31.55
CA ASN A 183 -2.72 9.24 -32.05
C ASN A 183 -1.43 9.60 -31.29
N LEU A 184 -0.69 8.59 -30.80
CA LEU A 184 0.58 8.77 -30.12
C LEU A 184 1.59 9.38 -31.07
N ARG A 185 2.46 10.28 -30.58
CA ARG A 185 3.41 11.02 -31.38
C ARG A 185 4.84 10.85 -30.85
N GLY A 186 5.77 10.91 -31.79
CA GLY A 186 7.19 11.08 -31.49
C GLY A 186 7.55 12.54 -31.23
N ALA A 187 8.81 12.78 -30.88
CA ALA A 187 9.36 14.13 -30.68
C ALA A 187 9.29 15.01 -31.94
N ASP A 188 9.21 14.41 -33.13
CA ASP A 188 9.00 15.09 -34.41
C ASP A 188 7.53 15.43 -34.69
N HIS A 189 6.65 15.23 -33.72
CA HIS A 189 5.18 15.40 -33.78
C HIS A 189 4.45 14.49 -34.80
N ARG A 190 5.14 13.54 -35.44
CA ARG A 190 4.50 12.57 -36.31
C ARG A 190 3.78 11.50 -35.49
N VAL A 191 2.63 11.06 -36.01
CA VAL A 191 1.88 9.95 -35.42
C VAL A 191 2.69 8.66 -35.57
N LEU A 192 2.84 7.94 -34.47
CA LEU A 192 3.52 6.65 -34.43
C LEU A 192 2.62 5.57 -35.06
N ALA A 193 3.23 4.74 -35.91
CA ALA A 193 2.53 3.62 -36.52
C ALA A 193 2.22 2.53 -35.48
N ALA A 194 1.02 1.97 -35.54
CA ALA A 194 0.64 0.84 -34.69
C ALA A 194 1.54 -0.39 -34.97
N PRO A 195 1.80 -1.24 -33.97
CA PRO A 195 2.49 -2.52 -34.17
C PRO A 195 1.78 -3.35 -35.24
N GLU A 196 2.55 -4.02 -36.10
CA GLU A 196 2.00 -4.73 -37.27
C GLU A 196 0.92 -5.74 -36.90
N ALA A 197 1.13 -6.52 -35.84
CA ALA A 197 0.16 -7.50 -35.39
C ALA A 197 -1.15 -6.83 -34.95
N PHE A 198 -1.07 -5.71 -34.21
CA PHE A 198 -2.26 -4.97 -33.79
C PHE A 198 -2.94 -4.31 -34.97
N ALA A 199 -2.21 -3.71 -35.90
CA ALA A 199 -2.78 -3.11 -37.10
C ALA A 199 -3.57 -4.14 -37.95
N LYS A 200 -3.09 -5.37 -38.08
CA LYS A 200 -3.82 -6.48 -38.72
C LYS A 200 -5.11 -6.83 -37.96
N ILE A 201 -5.03 -6.93 -36.63
CA ILE A 201 -6.17 -7.26 -35.76
C ILE A 201 -7.23 -6.15 -35.79
N ALA A 202 -6.84 -4.89 -35.74
CA ALA A 202 -7.75 -3.74 -35.76
C ALA A 202 -8.36 -3.51 -37.14
N GLY A 203 -7.73 -4.02 -38.19
CA GLY A 203 -8.17 -3.88 -39.58
C GLY A 203 -9.35 -4.78 -39.95
N ARG A 204 -9.32 -5.29 -41.19
CA ARG A 204 -10.37 -6.18 -41.70
C ARG A 204 -10.35 -7.54 -41.02
N ARG A 205 -11.46 -8.27 -41.11
CA ARG A 205 -11.60 -9.62 -40.58
C ARG A 205 -10.54 -10.58 -41.18
N LEU A 206 -9.79 -11.21 -40.28
CA LEU A 206 -8.79 -12.22 -40.60
C LEU A 206 -9.45 -13.56 -40.97
N SER A 207 -8.76 -14.38 -41.78
CA SER A 207 -9.20 -15.75 -42.01
C SER A 207 -9.06 -16.56 -40.74
N ARG A 208 -9.84 -17.62 -40.56
CA ARG A 208 -9.77 -18.51 -39.40
C ARG A 208 -8.41 -19.25 -39.27
N HIS A 209 -7.61 -19.27 -40.31
CA HIS A 209 -6.30 -19.92 -40.34
C HIS A 209 -5.15 -18.93 -40.05
N ASP A 210 -5.47 -17.62 -39.91
CA ASP A 210 -4.48 -16.63 -39.52
C ASP A 210 -4.12 -16.81 -38.04
N PRO A 211 -2.84 -16.85 -37.67
CA PRO A 211 -2.41 -17.03 -36.26
C PRO A 211 -2.97 -15.95 -35.32
N LEU A 212 -3.32 -14.77 -35.84
CA LEU A 212 -3.91 -13.69 -35.06
C LEU A 212 -5.44 -13.76 -34.95
N ALA A 213 -6.11 -14.71 -35.63
CA ALA A 213 -7.57 -14.77 -35.67
C ALA A 213 -8.23 -14.96 -34.30
N ALA A 214 -7.62 -15.76 -33.43
CA ALA A 214 -8.09 -15.96 -32.06
C ALA A 214 -8.03 -14.65 -31.26
N ARG A 215 -6.90 -13.93 -31.35
CA ARG A 215 -6.73 -12.63 -30.68
C ARG A 215 -7.66 -11.57 -31.24
N GLN A 216 -7.87 -11.53 -32.55
CA GLN A 216 -8.85 -10.65 -33.17
C GLN A 216 -10.25 -10.91 -32.63
N THR A 217 -10.66 -12.17 -32.51
CA THR A 217 -11.98 -12.54 -31.97
C THR A 217 -12.17 -12.04 -30.55
N GLN A 218 -11.13 -12.15 -29.71
CA GLN A 218 -11.15 -11.68 -28.32
C GLN A 218 -11.19 -10.16 -28.23
N LEU A 219 -10.41 -9.44 -29.08
CA LEU A 219 -10.33 -7.98 -29.04
C LEU A 219 -11.50 -7.27 -29.71
N ARG A 220 -12.27 -7.94 -30.57
CA ARG A 220 -13.38 -7.31 -31.29
C ARG A 220 -14.38 -6.59 -30.38
N PRO A 221 -14.90 -7.21 -29.29
CA PRO A 221 -15.79 -6.51 -28.36
C PRO A 221 -15.14 -5.30 -27.68
N VAL A 222 -13.82 -5.33 -27.43
CA VAL A 222 -13.06 -4.22 -26.87
C VAL A 222 -13.05 -3.05 -27.84
N LEU A 223 -12.67 -3.31 -29.10
CA LEU A 223 -12.62 -2.30 -30.16
C LEU A 223 -14.00 -1.68 -30.41
N ASP A 224 -15.06 -2.51 -30.48
CA ASP A 224 -16.43 -2.05 -30.66
C ASP A 224 -16.93 -1.19 -29.48
N ARG A 225 -16.47 -1.46 -28.26
CA ARG A 225 -16.84 -0.67 -27.07
C ARG A 225 -16.08 0.66 -27.02
N LEU A 226 -14.78 0.65 -27.35
CA LEU A 226 -13.97 1.87 -27.46
C LEU A 226 -14.50 2.80 -28.55
N ASP A 227 -14.89 2.27 -29.70
CA ASP A 227 -15.49 3.04 -30.81
C ASP A 227 -16.78 3.74 -30.35
N ARG A 228 -17.67 3.04 -29.67
CA ARG A 228 -18.88 3.62 -29.05
C ARG A 228 -18.58 4.69 -28.00
N ALA A 229 -17.43 4.62 -27.35
CA ALA A 229 -16.96 5.62 -26.39
C ALA A 229 -16.22 6.79 -27.06
N GLY A 230 -16.24 6.88 -28.42
CA GLY A 230 -15.61 7.94 -29.19
C GLY A 230 -14.10 7.77 -29.39
N VAL A 231 -13.61 6.54 -29.35
CA VAL A 231 -12.22 6.19 -29.68
C VAL A 231 -12.23 5.44 -31.03
N ASP A 232 -12.04 6.17 -32.13
CA ASP A 232 -12.05 5.60 -33.46
C ASP A 232 -10.96 4.53 -33.60
N ARG A 233 -11.35 3.38 -34.14
CA ARG A 233 -10.47 2.24 -34.35
C ARG A 233 -9.26 2.58 -35.23
N ARG A 234 -9.42 3.50 -36.20
CA ARG A 234 -8.36 3.93 -37.11
C ARG A 234 -7.27 4.75 -36.46
N ASP A 235 -7.59 5.37 -35.30
CA ASP A 235 -6.66 6.19 -34.54
C ASP A 235 -5.83 5.37 -33.54
N LEU A 236 -6.21 4.10 -33.32
CA LEU A 236 -5.59 3.28 -32.29
C LEU A 236 -4.15 2.87 -32.66
N TYR A 237 -3.24 3.12 -31.74
CA TYR A 237 -1.90 2.53 -31.71
C TYR A 237 -1.94 1.11 -31.12
N LEU A 238 -2.67 0.96 -29.99
CA LEU A 238 -2.84 -0.31 -29.28
C LEU A 238 -4.15 -0.27 -28.47
N ALA A 239 -4.80 -1.43 -28.31
CA ALA A 239 -5.92 -1.58 -27.39
C ALA A 239 -6.01 -3.00 -26.83
N TRP A 240 -6.44 -3.10 -25.56
CA TRP A 240 -6.67 -4.37 -24.86
C TRP A 240 -7.63 -4.17 -23.69
N ASP A 241 -7.86 -5.20 -22.94
CA ASP A 241 -8.69 -5.19 -21.73
C ASP A 241 -8.09 -6.01 -20.60
N PHE A 242 -8.55 -5.70 -19.39
CA PHE A 242 -8.25 -6.48 -18.21
C PHE A 242 -9.37 -6.39 -17.18
N THR A 243 -9.46 -7.40 -16.31
CA THR A 243 -10.43 -7.49 -15.23
C THR A 243 -9.73 -7.35 -13.89
N VAL A 244 -10.23 -6.48 -13.02
CA VAL A 244 -9.73 -6.32 -11.65
C VAL A 244 -10.23 -7.48 -10.79
N ALA A 245 -9.41 -7.96 -9.87
CA ALA A 245 -9.77 -9.00 -8.93
C ALA A 245 -11.01 -8.61 -8.12
N SER A 246 -11.86 -9.58 -7.82
CA SER A 246 -13.07 -9.34 -7.03
C SER A 246 -12.74 -9.00 -5.57
N GLU A 247 -13.64 -8.28 -4.90
CA GLU A 247 -13.51 -7.99 -3.47
C GLU A 247 -13.36 -9.27 -2.65
N ARG A 248 -14.10 -10.33 -2.99
CA ARG A 248 -13.97 -11.63 -2.33
C ARG A 248 -12.59 -12.26 -2.53
N ASN A 249 -11.97 -12.09 -3.69
CA ASN A 249 -10.62 -12.60 -3.93
C ASN A 249 -9.57 -11.82 -3.13
N LEU A 250 -9.73 -10.49 -3.03
CA LEU A 250 -8.82 -9.61 -2.31
C LEU A 250 -8.91 -9.79 -0.80
N THR A 251 -10.12 -9.79 -0.24
CA THR A 251 -10.37 -9.69 1.21
C THR A 251 -10.82 -10.99 1.86
N GLY A 252 -11.37 -11.92 1.08
CA GLY A 252 -12.06 -13.11 1.59
C GLY A 252 -11.19 -14.03 2.45
N GLY A 253 -9.88 -14.11 2.16
CA GLY A 253 -8.93 -14.85 3.00
C GLY A 253 -8.86 -14.30 4.41
N MET A 254 -8.64 -12.99 4.54
CA MET A 254 -8.56 -12.31 5.85
C MET A 254 -9.90 -12.34 6.59
N LEU A 255 -11.01 -12.12 5.89
CA LEU A 255 -12.35 -12.21 6.49
C LEU A 255 -12.65 -13.62 7.02
N ARG A 256 -12.24 -14.66 6.28
CA ARG A 256 -12.35 -16.06 6.72
C ARG A 256 -11.57 -16.30 8.01
N MET A 257 -10.32 -15.87 8.06
CA MET A 257 -9.45 -16.01 9.25
C MET A 257 -10.06 -15.29 10.45
N ARG A 258 -10.45 -14.02 10.28
CA ARG A 258 -11.09 -13.21 11.31
C ARG A 258 -12.36 -13.87 11.84
N ASP A 259 -13.29 -14.20 10.95
CA ASP A 259 -14.61 -14.69 11.35
C ASP A 259 -14.55 -16.07 12.04
N GLU A 260 -13.64 -16.93 11.58
CA GLU A 260 -13.42 -18.24 12.22
C GLU A 260 -12.75 -18.07 13.59
N ALA A 261 -11.68 -17.27 13.69
CA ALA A 261 -10.95 -17.06 14.94
C ALA A 261 -11.83 -16.40 16.02
N PHE A 262 -12.58 -15.34 15.67
CA PHE A 262 -13.51 -14.72 16.62
C PHE A 262 -14.75 -15.60 16.90
N GLY A 263 -15.18 -16.43 15.95
CA GLY A 263 -16.22 -17.43 16.18
C GLY A 263 -15.79 -18.50 17.19
N GLN A 264 -14.54 -18.94 17.14
CA GLN A 264 -13.95 -19.86 18.13
C GLN A 264 -13.78 -19.18 19.50
N LEU A 265 -13.44 -17.88 19.53
CA LEU A 265 -13.29 -17.11 20.75
C LEU A 265 -14.63 -16.89 21.47
N GLY A 266 -15.73 -16.67 20.70
CA GLY A 266 -17.05 -16.33 21.26
C GLY A 266 -17.00 -15.07 22.12
N ASP A 267 -17.64 -15.14 23.31
CA ASP A 267 -17.67 -14.04 24.30
C ASP A 267 -16.47 -14.05 25.26
N ALA A 268 -15.43 -14.86 25.00
CA ALA A 268 -14.24 -14.87 25.84
C ALA A 268 -13.28 -13.71 25.44
N ALA A 269 -12.42 -13.30 26.39
CA ALA A 269 -11.25 -12.53 26.07
C ALA A 269 -10.22 -13.45 25.38
N PRO A 270 -9.39 -12.94 24.45
CA PRO A 270 -8.20 -13.66 23.99
C PRO A 270 -7.34 -14.09 25.19
N ARG A 271 -6.57 -15.17 25.02
CA ARG A 271 -5.65 -15.60 26.08
C ARG A 271 -4.36 -14.79 25.95
N PHE A 272 -3.97 -14.10 27.01
CA PHE A 272 -2.71 -13.36 27.07
C PHE A 272 -1.89 -13.71 28.31
N THR A 273 -0.61 -13.33 28.30
CA THR A 273 0.30 -13.46 29.42
C THR A 273 1.16 -12.21 29.55
N VAL A 274 1.14 -11.56 30.69
CA VAL A 274 2.06 -10.46 31.01
C VAL A 274 3.42 -11.06 31.36
N THR A 275 4.47 -10.62 30.65
CA THR A 275 5.86 -11.09 30.86
C THR A 275 6.73 -10.06 31.56
N GLY A 276 6.31 -8.80 31.60
CA GLY A 276 7.04 -7.73 32.27
C GLY A 276 6.17 -6.52 32.54
N VAL A 277 6.42 -5.90 33.69
CA VAL A 277 5.84 -4.61 34.10
C VAL A 277 6.98 -3.72 34.60
N LYS A 278 7.12 -2.56 33.95
CA LYS A 278 8.10 -1.55 34.36
C LYS A 278 7.37 -0.26 34.72
N ASN A 279 7.38 0.09 36.01
CA ASN A 279 6.88 1.36 36.49
C ASN A 279 7.97 2.44 36.41
N THR A 280 7.60 3.65 36.06
CA THR A 280 8.46 4.83 35.98
C THR A 280 7.86 5.99 36.74
N THR A 281 8.71 6.76 37.43
CA THR A 281 8.32 8.03 38.03
C THR A 281 8.37 9.15 36.99
N PRO A 282 7.69 10.30 37.18
CA PRO A 282 7.81 11.46 36.30
C PRO A 282 9.26 11.97 36.10
N ALA A 283 10.16 11.72 37.07
CA ALA A 283 11.57 12.05 36.93
C ALA A 283 12.34 11.11 35.99
N GLN A 284 11.89 9.85 35.86
CA GLN A 284 12.49 8.83 34.98
C GLN A 284 11.92 8.91 33.55
N ASP A 285 10.62 9.02 33.44
CA ASP A 285 9.91 9.28 32.18
C ASP A 285 8.74 10.23 32.47
N PRO A 286 8.76 11.48 31.98
CA PRO A 286 7.72 12.46 32.31
C PRO A 286 6.37 12.15 31.63
N ARG A 287 6.30 11.18 30.75
CA ARG A 287 5.12 10.87 29.95
C ARG A 287 4.48 9.53 30.32
N ILE A 288 5.29 8.51 30.53
CA ILE A 288 4.84 7.12 30.73
C ILE A 288 5.05 6.71 32.18
N ALA A 289 3.98 6.28 32.83
CA ALA A 289 4.01 5.74 34.20
C ALA A 289 4.30 4.24 34.23
N ARG A 290 3.85 3.52 33.21
CA ARG A 290 4.00 2.06 33.16
C ARG A 290 4.15 1.54 31.74
N GLU A 291 5.18 0.71 31.53
CA GLU A 291 5.35 -0.14 30.36
C GLU A 291 4.92 -1.56 30.71
N VAL A 292 4.08 -2.18 29.90
CA VAL A 292 3.66 -3.57 30.05
C VAL A 292 4.04 -4.34 28.80
N THR A 293 4.75 -5.46 28.97
CA THR A 293 5.09 -6.38 27.89
C THR A 293 4.44 -7.73 28.13
N GLY A 294 4.13 -8.43 27.04
CA GLY A 294 3.51 -9.74 27.15
C GLY A 294 3.29 -10.40 25.79
N THR A 295 2.43 -11.41 25.79
CA THR A 295 2.05 -12.16 24.61
C THR A 295 0.55 -12.41 24.56
N VAL A 296 -0.02 -12.43 23.34
CA VAL A 296 -1.40 -12.86 23.07
C VAL A 296 -1.35 -14.14 22.25
N THR A 297 -2.15 -15.13 22.63
CA THR A 297 -2.32 -16.38 21.86
C THR A 297 -3.38 -16.19 20.79
N VAL A 298 -3.02 -16.40 19.53
CA VAL A 298 -3.87 -16.16 18.37
C VAL A 298 -3.95 -17.44 17.53
N PRO A 299 -5.12 -17.87 17.00
CA PRO A 299 -5.19 -18.93 16.03
C PRO A 299 -4.28 -18.65 14.83
N SER A 300 -3.45 -19.61 14.43
CA SER A 300 -2.53 -19.48 13.31
C SER A 300 -3.06 -20.19 12.07
N TYR A 301 -3.17 -19.44 10.97
CA TYR A 301 -3.58 -19.94 9.66
C TYR A 301 -2.39 -20.19 8.74
N LEU A 302 -1.17 -20.09 9.29
CA LEU A 302 0.06 -20.36 8.56
C LEU A 302 0.32 -21.87 8.44
N ASP A 303 1.05 -22.26 7.40
CA ASP A 303 1.30 -23.64 7.00
C ASP A 303 2.31 -24.40 7.88
N GLN A 304 2.92 -23.70 8.84
CA GLN A 304 3.87 -24.26 9.79
C GLN A 304 3.45 -23.97 11.24
N PRO A 305 3.73 -24.89 12.19
CA PRO A 305 3.46 -24.67 13.60
C PRO A 305 4.11 -23.38 14.12
N GLY A 306 3.33 -22.55 14.80
CA GLY A 306 3.81 -21.27 15.33
C GLY A 306 4.06 -20.18 14.28
N GLY A 307 3.98 -20.49 12.99
CA GLY A 307 4.13 -19.54 11.89
C GLY A 307 5.49 -18.80 11.85
N PRO A 308 6.64 -19.51 11.71
CA PRO A 308 7.94 -18.86 11.58
C PRO A 308 8.04 -17.98 10.33
N THR A 309 9.09 -17.16 10.25
CA THR A 309 9.37 -16.33 9.06
C THR A 309 9.44 -17.18 7.79
N GLY A 310 8.87 -16.65 6.69
CA GLY A 310 8.79 -17.37 5.41
C GLY A 310 7.62 -18.33 5.27
N SER A 311 6.79 -18.54 6.34
CA SER A 311 5.55 -19.30 6.23
C SER A 311 4.55 -18.63 5.29
N THR A 312 3.72 -19.44 4.63
CA THR A 312 2.58 -19.00 3.82
C THR A 312 1.27 -19.41 4.47
N LEU A 313 0.13 -18.97 3.95
CA LEU A 313 -1.15 -19.43 4.44
C LEU A 313 -1.39 -20.90 4.09
N ASN A 314 -1.85 -21.69 5.07
CA ASN A 314 -2.35 -23.04 4.85
C ASN A 314 -3.72 -22.96 4.18
N LEU A 315 -3.80 -23.27 2.89
CA LEU A 315 -5.00 -23.12 2.08
C LEU A 315 -5.75 -24.44 1.93
N GLY A 316 -7.07 -24.39 2.08
CA GLY A 316 -7.96 -25.46 1.75
C GLY A 316 -8.13 -25.64 0.23
N ARG A 317 -8.88 -26.68 -0.18
CA ARG A 317 -9.21 -26.93 -1.60
C ARG A 317 -10.04 -25.82 -2.25
N ASP A 318 -10.70 -24.99 -1.44
CA ASP A 318 -11.47 -23.81 -1.83
C ASP A 318 -10.59 -22.56 -2.01
N GLY A 319 -9.28 -22.67 -1.74
CA GLY A 319 -8.33 -21.56 -1.78
C GLY A 319 -8.39 -20.62 -0.59
N LEU A 320 -9.20 -20.91 0.44
CA LEU A 320 -9.31 -20.10 1.65
C LEU A 320 -8.40 -20.62 2.76
N PRO A 321 -7.90 -19.72 3.63
CA PRO A 321 -7.06 -20.10 4.77
C PRO A 321 -7.80 -21.04 5.74
N ARG A 322 -7.05 -22.01 6.27
CA ARG A 322 -7.52 -22.97 7.27
C ARG A 322 -6.49 -23.12 8.38
N GLN A 323 -6.93 -23.08 9.62
CA GLN A 323 -6.08 -23.37 10.76
C GLN A 323 -5.65 -24.86 10.73
N LEU A 324 -4.37 -25.14 10.88
CA LEU A 324 -3.91 -26.49 11.22
C LEU A 324 -4.42 -26.88 12.61
N PRO A 325 -4.75 -28.15 12.89
CA PRO A 325 -5.28 -28.56 14.18
C PRO A 325 -4.43 -28.07 15.35
N GLY A 326 -5.02 -27.21 16.21
CA GLY A 326 -4.37 -26.65 17.39
C GLY A 326 -3.25 -25.65 17.11
N ASN A 327 -3.02 -25.25 15.85
CA ASN A 327 -1.95 -24.30 15.53
C ASN A 327 -2.30 -22.90 16.04
N THR A 328 -1.41 -22.35 16.85
CA THR A 328 -1.52 -20.98 17.40
C THR A 328 -0.22 -20.23 17.21
N GLN A 329 -0.32 -18.92 17.18
CA GLN A 329 0.80 -18.01 17.22
C GLN A 329 0.83 -17.26 18.56
N THR A 330 2.02 -17.06 19.09
CA THR A 330 2.27 -16.25 20.27
C THR A 330 2.73 -14.87 19.82
N ALA A 331 1.79 -13.93 19.73
CA ALA A 331 2.07 -12.56 19.29
C ALA A 331 2.56 -11.73 20.48
N GLN A 332 3.78 -11.20 20.39
CA GLN A 332 4.34 -10.30 21.40
C GLN A 332 3.61 -8.95 21.37
N PHE A 333 3.33 -8.37 22.54
CA PHE A 333 2.85 -7.02 22.66
C PHE A 333 3.68 -6.17 23.61
N ARG A 334 3.63 -4.86 23.40
CA ARG A 334 4.12 -3.83 24.31
C ARG A 334 3.09 -2.72 24.40
N CYS A 335 2.81 -2.28 25.65
CA CYS A 335 1.89 -1.19 25.94
C CYS A 335 2.61 -0.07 26.68
N GLU A 336 2.29 1.18 26.34
CA GLU A 336 2.73 2.41 27.02
C GLU A 336 1.54 3.06 27.71
N ILE A 337 1.55 3.13 29.03
CA ILE A 337 0.47 3.66 29.87
C ILE A 337 0.93 5.01 30.44
N PRO A 338 0.26 6.14 30.10
CA PRO A 338 0.69 7.46 30.55
C PRO A 338 0.39 7.70 32.03
N HIS A 339 1.06 8.69 32.63
CA HIS A 339 0.79 9.12 34.01
C HIS A 339 -0.67 9.53 34.22
N ALA A 340 -1.29 10.21 33.23
CA ALA A 340 -2.69 10.61 33.28
C ALA A 340 -3.67 9.44 33.49
N ALA A 341 -3.33 8.23 33.02
CA ALA A 341 -4.18 7.05 33.21
C ALA A 341 -4.31 6.62 34.68
N PHE A 342 -3.35 6.99 35.52
CA PHE A 342 -3.39 6.75 36.97
C PHE A 342 -4.30 7.74 37.71
N GLU A 343 -4.71 8.83 37.09
CA GLU A 343 -5.71 9.76 37.60
C GLU A 343 -7.10 9.42 37.02
N LYS A 344 -7.18 9.25 35.70
CA LYS A 344 -8.40 8.95 34.95
C LYS A 344 -8.14 7.89 33.89
N PRO A 345 -8.96 6.82 33.77
CA PRO A 345 -8.75 5.79 32.75
C PRO A 345 -8.67 6.35 31.33
N SER A 346 -7.63 5.91 30.59
CA SER A 346 -7.31 6.33 29.22
C SER A 346 -8.11 5.58 28.17
N GLN A 347 -8.20 6.11 26.96
CA GLN A 347 -8.74 5.39 25.81
C GLN A 347 -7.71 4.39 25.24
N ALA A 348 -8.17 3.22 24.81
CA ALA A 348 -7.35 2.21 24.16
C ALA A 348 -7.02 2.58 22.71
N SER A 349 -5.75 2.52 22.33
CA SER A 349 -5.31 2.68 20.94
C SER A 349 -4.34 1.59 20.54
N LEU A 350 -4.61 0.89 19.44
CA LEU A 350 -3.58 0.11 18.76
C LEU A 350 -2.60 1.05 18.08
N TYR A 351 -1.32 0.65 18.06
CA TYR A 351 -0.28 1.37 17.35
C TYR A 351 0.37 0.50 16.27
N GLY A 352 0.48 1.06 15.06
CA GLY A 352 1.16 0.44 13.92
C GLY A 352 2.57 0.97 13.73
N HIS A 353 3.59 0.09 13.80
CA HIS A 353 4.99 0.45 13.60
C HIS A 353 5.38 0.69 12.13
N GLY A 354 6.49 1.39 11.89
CA GLY A 354 7.05 1.73 10.59
C GLY A 354 7.69 0.54 9.85
N LEU A 355 8.34 0.87 8.72
CA LEU A 355 8.91 -0.13 7.79
C LEU A 355 9.87 -1.08 8.50
N LEU A 356 9.58 -2.39 8.38
CA LEU A 356 10.39 -3.48 8.95
C LEU A 356 10.82 -3.20 10.41
N GLY A 357 9.94 -2.53 11.17
CA GLY A 357 10.11 -2.21 12.59
C GLY A 357 9.58 -3.31 13.50
N SER A 358 9.27 -2.93 14.73
CA SER A 358 8.72 -3.84 15.74
C SER A 358 7.74 -3.14 16.68
N ASN A 359 7.07 -3.92 17.53
CA ASN A 359 6.21 -3.40 18.60
C ASN A 359 6.95 -2.46 19.58
N ASN A 360 8.29 -2.44 19.60
CA ASN A 360 9.06 -1.50 20.41
C ASN A 360 8.90 -0.03 19.99
N GLU A 361 8.49 0.24 18.76
CA GLU A 361 8.26 1.60 18.27
C GLU A 361 7.13 2.32 19.03
N VAL A 362 6.23 1.60 19.68
CA VAL A 362 5.20 2.20 20.56
C VAL A 362 5.83 3.05 21.68
N GLY A 363 7.08 2.76 22.07
CA GLY A 363 7.87 3.53 23.03
C GLY A 363 8.57 4.77 22.45
N SER A 364 8.31 5.16 21.20
CA SER A 364 8.90 6.35 20.57
C SER A 364 8.37 7.65 21.17
N GLY A 365 9.18 8.71 21.10
CA GLY A 365 8.89 10.00 21.76
C GLY A 365 7.58 10.63 21.36
N ASN A 366 7.22 10.55 20.07
CA ASN A 366 5.95 11.07 19.54
C ASN A 366 4.72 10.28 20.04
N VAL A 367 4.84 8.95 20.19
CA VAL A 367 3.77 8.09 20.71
C VAL A 367 3.57 8.35 22.21
N LYS A 368 4.66 8.40 22.98
CA LYS A 368 4.61 8.77 24.41
C LYS A 368 4.04 10.17 24.63
N ALA A 369 4.37 11.12 23.74
CA ALA A 369 3.80 12.47 23.79
C ALA A 369 2.28 12.41 23.55
N MET A 370 1.83 11.73 22.49
CA MET A 370 0.42 11.57 22.19
C MET A 370 -0.34 10.86 23.34
N ALA A 371 0.27 9.82 23.95
CA ALA A 371 -0.30 9.10 25.07
C ALA A 371 -0.59 10.04 26.26
N ASN A 372 0.41 10.83 26.67
CA ASN A 372 0.34 11.65 27.87
C ASN A 372 -0.43 12.96 27.67
N GLU A 373 -0.33 13.57 26.49
CA GLU A 373 -1.04 14.83 26.16
C GLU A 373 -2.56 14.61 25.98
N HIS A 374 -2.98 13.38 25.62
CA HIS A 374 -4.34 13.12 25.17
C HIS A 374 -5.01 11.86 25.76
N ASP A 375 -4.53 11.39 26.91
CA ASP A 375 -5.14 10.30 27.68
C ASP A 375 -5.34 9.00 26.87
N LEU A 376 -4.31 8.54 26.15
CA LEU A 376 -4.32 7.32 25.37
C LEU A 376 -3.36 6.28 25.93
N THR A 377 -3.80 5.04 26.08
CA THR A 377 -2.92 3.89 26.27
C THR A 377 -2.68 3.23 24.91
N PHE A 378 -1.43 3.24 24.46
CA PHE A 378 -1.02 2.62 23.22
C PHE A 378 -0.47 1.23 23.44
N CYS A 379 -0.98 0.25 22.67
CA CYS A 379 -0.40 -1.09 22.60
C CYS A 379 -0.07 -1.43 21.15
N ALA A 380 1.03 -2.15 20.94
CA ALA A 380 1.47 -2.59 19.63
C ALA A 380 1.84 -4.07 19.63
N THR A 381 1.64 -4.73 18.49
CA THR A 381 2.24 -6.02 18.14
C THR A 381 3.00 -5.87 16.83
N LYS A 382 3.78 -6.89 16.42
CA LYS A 382 4.51 -6.87 15.17
C LYS A 382 3.60 -7.04 13.95
N TRP A 383 3.85 -6.27 12.89
CA TRP A 383 3.35 -6.52 11.55
C TRP A 383 4.14 -7.68 10.92
N ILE A 384 3.94 -8.93 11.41
CA ILE A 384 4.62 -10.08 10.83
C ILE A 384 4.35 -10.17 9.31
N GLY A 385 5.37 -10.56 8.55
CA GLY A 385 5.43 -10.41 7.10
C GLY A 385 6.12 -9.11 6.65
N MET A 386 6.13 -8.07 7.51
CA MET A 386 6.81 -6.79 7.29
C MET A 386 7.37 -6.23 8.62
N ALA A 387 7.80 -7.10 9.52
CA ALA A 387 8.51 -6.75 10.75
C ALA A 387 10.02 -6.98 10.61
N ASP A 388 10.78 -6.58 11.63
CA ASP A 388 12.24 -6.74 11.70
C ASP A 388 12.72 -8.18 11.43
N GLU A 389 11.99 -9.16 11.89
CA GLU A 389 12.28 -10.58 11.67
C GLU A 389 12.07 -11.05 10.22
N ASP A 390 11.25 -10.35 9.43
CA ASP A 390 10.93 -10.71 8.06
C ASP A 390 11.90 -10.14 7.02
N LEU A 391 12.87 -9.33 7.43
CA LEU A 391 13.87 -8.72 6.54
C LEU A 391 14.53 -9.75 5.59
N PRO A 392 14.98 -10.94 6.05
CA PRO A 392 15.55 -11.95 5.13
C PRO A 392 14.53 -12.49 4.12
N THR A 393 13.26 -12.61 4.51
CA THR A 393 12.18 -13.05 3.61
C THR A 393 11.89 -12.01 2.54
N VAL A 394 11.82 -10.72 2.90
CA VAL A 394 11.64 -9.62 1.96
C VAL A 394 12.80 -9.54 0.97
N ALA A 395 14.04 -9.62 1.44
CA ALA A 395 15.24 -9.62 0.59
C ALA A 395 15.22 -10.80 -0.41
N ARG A 396 14.86 -12.00 0.06
CA ARG A 396 14.71 -13.18 -0.81
C ARG A 396 13.63 -12.98 -1.86
N ALA A 397 12.49 -12.40 -1.48
CA ALA A 397 11.37 -12.17 -2.38
C ALA A 397 11.69 -11.17 -3.49
N LEU A 398 12.56 -10.19 -3.24
CA LEU A 398 13.07 -9.27 -4.27
C LEU A 398 14.06 -9.95 -5.24
N ALA A 399 14.80 -10.95 -4.77
CA ALA A 399 15.69 -11.74 -5.60
C ALA A 399 14.97 -12.85 -6.38
N ASP A 400 13.92 -13.44 -5.78
CA ASP A 400 13.11 -14.52 -6.35
C ASP A 400 11.64 -14.25 -6.09
N ILE A 401 10.95 -13.74 -7.11
CA ILE A 401 9.54 -13.36 -7.01
C ILE A 401 8.63 -14.55 -6.66
N GLY A 402 9.04 -15.79 -6.92
CA GLY A 402 8.28 -16.99 -6.58
C GLY A 402 8.06 -17.16 -5.08
N THR A 403 8.91 -16.54 -4.25
CA THR A 403 8.83 -16.58 -2.78
C THR A 403 8.03 -15.43 -2.17
N PHE A 404 7.59 -14.44 -2.96
CA PHE A 404 6.93 -13.24 -2.47
C PHE A 404 5.62 -13.50 -1.71
N GLY A 405 4.93 -14.61 -2.00
CA GLY A 405 3.67 -14.95 -1.34
C GLY A 405 3.73 -15.00 0.19
N ALA A 406 4.89 -15.31 0.76
CA ALA A 406 5.09 -15.35 2.21
C ALA A 406 4.89 -13.98 2.88
N VAL A 407 5.20 -12.87 2.19
CA VAL A 407 5.07 -11.51 2.73
C VAL A 407 3.60 -11.16 2.99
N PRO A 408 2.69 -11.10 1.99
CA PRO A 408 1.28 -10.78 2.23
C PRO A 408 0.54 -11.85 3.04
N ASP A 409 0.91 -13.12 2.94
CA ASP A 409 0.27 -14.19 3.70
C ASP A 409 0.53 -14.03 5.21
N ARG A 410 1.79 -13.77 5.61
CA ARG A 410 2.12 -13.46 7.01
C ARG A 410 1.51 -12.12 7.46
N THR A 411 1.42 -11.12 6.57
CA THR A 411 0.82 -9.83 6.94
C THR A 411 -0.66 -9.99 7.30
N GLN A 412 -1.40 -10.86 6.62
CA GLN A 412 -2.79 -11.17 7.00
C GLN A 412 -2.87 -11.80 8.41
N GLN A 413 -1.94 -12.69 8.75
CA GLN A 413 -1.84 -13.21 10.13
C GLN A 413 -1.48 -12.09 11.12
N GLY A 414 -0.63 -11.15 10.74
CA GLY A 414 -0.31 -9.95 11.53
C GLY A 414 -1.53 -9.09 11.81
N PHE A 415 -2.43 -8.92 10.84
CA PHE A 415 -3.72 -8.25 11.08
C PHE A 415 -4.56 -9.00 12.12
N LEU A 416 -4.65 -10.32 12.03
CA LEU A 416 -5.37 -11.12 13.03
C LEU A 416 -4.76 -10.97 14.43
N ASN A 417 -3.42 -10.95 14.53
CA ASN A 417 -2.73 -10.73 15.81
C ASN A 417 -3.09 -9.36 16.42
N ALA A 418 -3.11 -8.31 15.60
CA ALA A 418 -3.49 -6.97 16.04
C ALA A 418 -4.98 -6.88 16.44
N LEU A 419 -5.88 -7.56 15.74
CA LEU A 419 -7.29 -7.63 16.10
C LEU A 419 -7.50 -8.32 17.45
N PHE A 420 -6.78 -9.40 17.74
CA PHE A 420 -6.84 -10.09 19.03
C PHE A 420 -6.27 -9.22 20.16
N LEU A 421 -5.15 -8.55 19.94
CA LEU A 421 -4.62 -7.57 20.89
C LEU A 421 -5.63 -6.46 21.18
N GLY A 422 -6.24 -5.89 20.13
CA GLY A 422 -7.26 -4.85 20.28
C GLY A 422 -8.46 -5.31 21.09
N ARG A 423 -8.91 -6.56 20.89
CA ARG A 423 -9.99 -7.16 21.69
C ARG A 423 -9.61 -7.28 23.16
N ASP A 424 -8.37 -7.67 23.50
CA ASP A 424 -7.91 -7.72 24.89
C ASP A 424 -7.91 -6.34 25.57
N MET A 425 -7.59 -5.29 24.83
CA MET A 425 -7.56 -3.92 25.34
C MET A 425 -8.94 -3.42 25.78
N ILE A 426 -10.04 -3.87 25.14
CA ILE A 426 -11.39 -3.36 25.39
C ILE A 426 -12.35 -4.40 25.98
N HIS A 427 -11.92 -5.63 26.16
CA HIS A 427 -12.78 -6.66 26.74
C HIS A 427 -12.76 -6.60 28.28
N ALA A 428 -13.91 -6.73 28.93
CA ALA A 428 -14.03 -6.65 30.39
C ALA A 428 -13.19 -7.68 31.14
N ARG A 429 -12.94 -8.86 30.53
CA ARG A 429 -12.07 -9.94 31.06
C ARG A 429 -10.70 -9.97 30.39
N GLY A 430 -10.35 -8.93 29.60
CA GLY A 430 -9.04 -8.75 29.00
C GLY A 430 -8.10 -7.95 29.92
N PHE A 431 -7.35 -7.00 29.34
CA PHE A 431 -6.34 -6.23 30.07
C PHE A 431 -6.90 -5.52 31.32
N SER A 432 -8.12 -4.98 31.27
CA SER A 432 -8.73 -4.31 32.42
C SER A 432 -8.98 -5.23 33.63
N ALA A 433 -8.91 -6.54 33.46
CA ALA A 433 -9.02 -7.51 34.57
C ALA A 433 -7.66 -7.87 35.20
N ASP A 434 -6.55 -7.63 34.49
CA ASP A 434 -5.19 -7.98 34.94
C ASP A 434 -4.59 -6.89 35.84
N PRO A 435 -3.89 -7.24 36.96
CA PRO A 435 -3.24 -6.27 37.85
C PRO A 435 -2.25 -5.34 37.15
N ALA A 436 -1.57 -5.78 36.07
CA ALA A 436 -0.64 -4.97 35.30
C ALA A 436 -1.30 -3.72 34.68
N PHE A 437 -2.61 -3.78 34.43
CA PHE A 437 -3.41 -2.70 33.85
C PHE A 437 -4.36 -2.04 34.87
N ARG A 438 -4.02 -2.13 36.18
CA ARG A 438 -4.77 -1.51 37.27
C ARG A 438 -3.88 -0.64 38.14
N THR A 439 -4.48 0.30 38.85
CA THR A 439 -3.86 1.00 39.97
C THR A 439 -3.75 0.06 41.17
N ASP A 440 -2.96 0.43 42.18
CA ASP A 440 -2.84 -0.32 43.44
C ASP A 440 -4.19 -0.43 44.18
N SER A 441 -5.12 0.53 43.96
CA SER A 441 -6.49 0.48 44.48
C SER A 441 -7.42 -0.41 43.66
N GLY A 442 -6.95 -1.05 42.57
CA GLY A 442 -7.71 -1.95 41.72
C GLY A 442 -8.53 -1.27 40.64
N ARG A 443 -8.44 0.07 40.43
CA ARG A 443 -9.12 0.77 39.34
C ARG A 443 -8.45 0.47 38.01
N PRO A 444 -9.20 0.13 36.93
CA PRO A 444 -8.64 -0.06 35.59
C PRO A 444 -7.96 1.23 35.06
N LEU A 445 -6.85 1.07 34.36
CA LEU A 445 -6.11 2.16 33.68
C LEU A 445 -6.63 2.43 32.26
N ILE A 446 -7.39 1.50 31.69
CA ILE A 446 -8.04 1.63 30.37
C ILE A 446 -9.55 1.72 30.59
N ASP A 447 -10.18 2.70 29.95
CA ASP A 447 -11.64 2.85 29.89
C ASP A 447 -12.19 2.10 28.68
N ILE A 448 -12.66 0.89 28.90
CA ILE A 448 -13.21 0.04 27.84
C ILE A 448 -14.46 0.63 27.18
N ALA A 449 -15.20 1.53 27.85
CA ALA A 449 -16.40 2.16 27.32
C ALA A 449 -16.08 3.20 26.21
N LYS A 450 -14.86 3.72 26.19
CA LYS A 450 -14.41 4.62 25.12
C LYS A 450 -14.13 3.89 23.79
N GLY A 451 -14.09 2.55 23.82
CA GLY A 451 -13.79 1.73 22.65
C GLY A 451 -12.35 1.80 22.19
N LEU A 452 -12.07 1.08 21.11
CA LEU A 452 -10.76 0.97 20.48
C LEU A 452 -10.60 1.98 19.35
N VAL A 453 -9.41 2.58 19.26
CA VAL A 453 -8.98 3.40 18.12
C VAL A 453 -7.63 2.91 17.58
N TYR A 454 -7.21 3.45 16.46
CA TYR A 454 -5.95 3.11 15.82
C TYR A 454 -5.13 4.36 15.49
N ASP A 455 -3.81 4.33 15.69
CA ASP A 455 -2.84 5.31 15.16
C ASP A 455 -1.62 4.55 14.63
N GLY A 456 -1.20 4.84 13.41
CA GLY A 456 -0.01 4.24 12.80
C GLY A 456 0.65 5.21 11.85
N ASN A 457 1.98 5.14 11.75
CA ASN A 457 2.75 6.03 10.89
C ASN A 457 3.59 5.23 9.90
N SER A 458 3.82 5.81 8.68
CA SER A 458 4.63 5.15 7.66
C SER A 458 4.00 3.81 7.26
N GLN A 459 4.72 2.70 7.30
CA GLN A 459 4.12 1.37 7.11
C GLN A 459 2.90 1.14 8.01
N GLY A 460 2.91 1.66 9.26
CA GLY A 460 1.75 1.61 10.14
C GLY A 460 0.54 2.38 9.58
N GLY A 461 0.76 3.48 8.87
CA GLY A 461 -0.29 4.16 8.09
C GLY A 461 -0.78 3.30 6.93
N ILE A 462 0.14 2.77 6.12
CA ILE A 462 -0.14 1.95 4.93
C ILE A 462 -0.92 0.66 5.27
N LEU A 463 -0.52 -0.07 6.32
CA LEU A 463 -1.19 -1.30 6.75
C LEU A 463 -2.42 -1.02 7.63
N GLY A 464 -2.46 0.16 8.25
CA GLY A 464 -3.54 0.58 9.15
C GLY A 464 -4.90 0.63 8.47
N GLY A 465 -4.95 1.05 7.20
CA GLY A 465 -6.19 1.03 6.43
C GLY A 465 -6.76 -0.37 6.26
N SER A 466 -5.90 -1.37 5.96
CA SER A 466 -6.32 -2.78 5.89
C SER A 466 -6.85 -3.29 7.23
N LEU A 467 -6.10 -3.04 8.32
CA LEU A 467 -6.50 -3.44 9.65
C LEU A 467 -7.86 -2.84 10.04
N LEU A 468 -8.05 -1.55 9.80
CA LEU A 468 -9.32 -0.88 10.06
C LEU A 468 -10.44 -1.49 9.24
N ALA A 469 -10.25 -1.68 7.92
CA ALA A 469 -11.27 -2.23 7.04
C ALA A 469 -11.80 -3.61 7.47
N VAL A 470 -10.99 -4.40 8.18
CA VAL A 470 -11.40 -5.72 8.71
C VAL A 470 -11.72 -5.71 10.21
N SER A 471 -11.51 -4.60 10.90
CA SER A 471 -11.76 -4.50 12.35
C SER A 471 -13.26 -4.47 12.66
N GLN A 472 -13.65 -5.25 13.67
CA GLN A 472 -15.00 -5.22 14.26
C GLN A 472 -15.10 -4.24 15.44
N ASP A 473 -13.95 -3.83 15.99
CA ASP A 473 -13.86 -3.12 17.27
C ASP A 473 -13.43 -1.66 17.12
N ALA A 474 -12.65 -1.31 16.09
CA ALA A 474 -12.17 0.04 15.85
C ALA A 474 -12.91 0.71 14.68
N GLU A 475 -13.60 1.80 14.95
CA GLU A 475 -14.32 2.59 13.93
C GLU A 475 -13.47 3.72 13.34
N ARG A 476 -12.41 4.12 14.03
CA ARG A 476 -11.62 5.31 13.69
C ARG A 476 -10.13 5.02 13.79
N GLY A 477 -9.39 5.59 12.86
CA GLY A 477 -7.94 5.52 12.91
C GLY A 477 -7.26 6.70 12.23
N VAL A 478 -6.02 6.95 12.65
CA VAL A 478 -5.14 7.90 12.01
C VAL A 478 -4.11 7.14 11.20
N LEU A 479 -4.01 7.51 9.93
CA LEU A 479 -3.03 6.99 8.98
C LEU A 479 -2.01 8.10 8.74
N GLY A 480 -0.94 8.09 9.54
CA GLY A 480 0.12 9.09 9.47
C GLY A 480 1.13 8.75 8.38
N VAL A 481 1.43 9.73 7.52
CA VAL A 481 2.38 9.62 6.39
C VAL A 481 2.18 8.31 5.61
N THR A 482 0.91 8.09 5.25
CA THR A 482 0.36 6.89 4.62
C THR A 482 0.36 6.98 3.10
N GLY A 483 -0.01 5.91 2.43
CA GLY A 483 -0.25 5.83 0.99
C GLY A 483 -0.49 4.40 0.51
N MET A 484 -1.00 4.27 -0.69
CA MET A 484 -1.13 3.02 -1.44
C MET A 484 -0.92 3.34 -2.92
N ASN A 485 -0.49 2.47 -3.81
CA ASN A 485 -0.04 1.10 -3.63
C ASN A 485 1.50 1.00 -3.62
N TYR A 486 2.04 -0.14 -3.19
CA TYR A 486 3.48 -0.35 -3.13
C TYR A 486 4.17 -0.29 -4.49
N SER A 487 3.56 -0.75 -5.58
CA SER A 487 4.17 -0.71 -6.91
C SER A 487 4.44 0.72 -7.41
N LEU A 488 3.62 1.70 -7.00
CA LEU A 488 3.88 3.12 -7.23
C LEU A 488 4.93 3.66 -6.26
N LEU A 489 4.82 3.26 -4.97
CA LEU A 489 5.59 3.81 -3.87
C LEU A 489 7.09 3.47 -4.00
N LEU A 490 7.43 2.21 -4.30
CA LEU A 490 8.80 1.70 -4.19
C LEU A 490 9.80 2.51 -5.02
N ASN A 491 9.52 2.77 -6.28
CA ASN A 491 10.41 3.56 -7.16
C ASN A 491 10.53 5.04 -6.73
N ARG A 492 9.64 5.54 -5.85
CA ARG A 492 9.60 6.94 -5.42
C ARG A 492 10.07 7.12 -3.98
N SER A 493 10.47 6.04 -3.30
CA SER A 493 10.85 6.03 -1.90
C SER A 493 12.37 5.99 -1.73
N SER A 494 12.90 6.89 -0.91
CA SER A 494 14.31 6.85 -0.50
C SER A 494 14.64 5.59 0.30
N ASP A 495 13.66 5.00 0.99
CA ASP A 495 13.84 3.78 1.78
C ASP A 495 14.06 2.54 0.90
N PHE A 496 13.61 2.59 -0.36
CA PHE A 496 13.76 1.47 -1.28
C PHE A 496 15.20 1.31 -1.82
N GLY A 497 16.05 2.30 -1.69
CA GLY A 497 17.41 2.27 -2.25
C GLY A 497 18.18 0.96 -2.00
N PRO A 498 18.36 0.52 -0.74
CA PRO A 498 19.04 -0.75 -0.43
C PRO A 498 18.34 -1.99 -1.00
N TYR A 499 17.03 -2.01 -0.99
CA TYR A 499 16.21 -3.10 -1.54
C TYR A 499 16.18 -3.09 -3.07
N GLY A 500 16.20 -1.91 -3.66
CA GLY A 500 16.29 -1.71 -5.11
C GLY A 500 17.56 -2.32 -5.69
N GLN A 501 18.69 -2.30 -4.95
CA GLN A 501 19.93 -2.96 -5.37
C GLN A 501 19.78 -4.48 -5.52
N ILE A 502 18.98 -5.12 -4.64
CA ILE A 502 18.69 -6.55 -4.75
C ILE A 502 17.82 -6.82 -5.99
N LEU A 503 16.81 -5.97 -6.20
CA LEU A 503 15.94 -6.07 -7.38
C LEU A 503 16.74 -5.83 -8.67
N ASP A 504 17.65 -4.86 -8.70
CA ASP A 504 18.50 -4.54 -9.84
C ASP A 504 19.44 -5.70 -10.20
N ALA A 505 20.00 -6.34 -9.19
CA ALA A 505 20.86 -7.51 -9.40
C ALA A 505 20.11 -8.72 -9.96
N ALA A 506 18.85 -8.94 -9.50
CA ALA A 506 18.03 -10.06 -9.94
C ALA A 506 17.31 -9.77 -11.27
N HIS A 507 16.90 -8.52 -11.50
CA HIS A 507 16.13 -8.08 -12.66
C HIS A 507 16.78 -6.85 -13.28
N PRO A 508 17.89 -6.97 -14.02
CA PRO A 508 18.64 -5.81 -14.52
C PRO A 508 17.92 -5.00 -15.60
N ASP A 509 16.94 -5.58 -16.29
CA ASP A 509 16.13 -4.88 -17.29
C ASP A 509 15.02 -4.07 -16.61
N LYS A 510 15.00 -2.75 -16.82
CA LYS A 510 14.05 -1.84 -16.17
C LYS A 510 12.61 -2.03 -16.64
N LEU A 511 12.37 -2.45 -17.88
CA LEU A 511 11.03 -2.80 -18.36
C LEU A 511 10.50 -4.02 -17.61
N ASP A 512 11.33 -5.05 -17.43
CA ASP A 512 10.98 -6.24 -16.67
C ASP A 512 10.71 -5.90 -15.19
N GLN A 513 11.47 -4.97 -14.59
CA GLN A 513 11.24 -4.52 -13.21
C GLN A 513 9.86 -3.92 -13.01
N GLN A 514 9.32 -3.14 -13.96
CA GLN A 514 7.97 -2.57 -13.83
C GLN A 514 6.90 -3.68 -13.84
N VAL A 515 7.10 -4.73 -14.63
CA VAL A 515 6.24 -5.92 -14.61
C VAL A 515 6.37 -6.65 -13.28
N VAL A 516 7.60 -6.86 -12.77
CA VAL A 516 7.86 -7.50 -11.47
C VAL A 516 7.17 -6.74 -10.33
N LEU A 517 7.29 -5.42 -10.28
CA LEU A 517 6.61 -4.59 -9.28
C LEU A 517 5.08 -4.75 -9.35
N SER A 518 4.53 -4.86 -10.57
CA SER A 518 3.09 -5.10 -10.75
C SER A 518 2.68 -6.52 -10.35
N LEU A 519 3.51 -7.52 -10.58
CA LEU A 519 3.30 -8.89 -10.09
C LEU A 519 3.35 -8.94 -8.56
N PHE A 520 4.27 -8.22 -7.91
CA PHE A 520 4.28 -8.05 -6.45
C PHE A 520 2.98 -7.42 -5.96
N GLN A 521 2.51 -6.36 -6.64
CA GLN A 521 1.27 -5.68 -6.25
C GLN A 521 0.07 -6.63 -6.24
N MET A 522 -0.08 -7.49 -7.24
CA MET A 522 -1.17 -8.46 -7.30
C MET A 522 -1.24 -9.40 -6.08
N LEU A 523 -0.11 -9.71 -5.45
CA LEU A 523 -0.06 -10.51 -4.24
C LEU A 523 -0.16 -9.63 -2.99
N ARG A 524 0.49 -8.46 -3.01
CA ARG A 524 0.55 -7.52 -1.89
C ARG A 524 -0.81 -6.95 -1.51
N ASP A 525 -1.74 -6.81 -2.45
CA ASP A 525 -3.11 -6.34 -2.21
C ASP A 525 -3.79 -7.02 -1.02
N ARG A 526 -3.49 -8.30 -0.77
CA ARG A 526 -4.03 -9.04 0.39
C ARG A 526 -3.42 -8.64 1.72
N GLY A 527 -2.33 -7.88 1.72
CA GLY A 527 -1.60 -7.44 2.90
C GLY A 527 -1.34 -5.93 2.94
N GLU A 528 -2.09 -5.12 2.19
CA GLU A 528 -2.03 -3.65 2.25
C GLU A 528 -3.39 -3.00 1.95
N THR A 529 -3.51 -1.71 2.25
CA THR A 529 -4.77 -0.95 2.11
C THR A 529 -5.34 -1.00 0.68
N ASN A 530 -4.53 -1.11 -0.36
CA ASN A 530 -5.00 -1.14 -1.75
C ASN A 530 -6.05 -2.23 -2.00
N GLY A 531 -5.90 -3.41 -1.40
CA GLY A 531 -6.87 -4.50 -1.54
C GLY A 531 -8.12 -4.37 -0.66
N TYR A 532 -8.15 -3.42 0.27
CA TYR A 532 -9.21 -3.24 1.27
C TYR A 532 -9.88 -1.86 1.22
N ALA A 533 -9.35 -0.94 0.41
CA ALA A 533 -9.78 0.45 0.39
C ALA A 533 -11.27 0.64 0.04
N SER A 534 -11.85 -0.26 -0.77
CA SER A 534 -13.29 -0.28 -1.06
C SER A 534 -14.15 -0.49 0.19
N GLY A 535 -13.60 -1.17 1.21
CA GLY A 535 -14.26 -1.46 2.49
C GLY A 535 -14.14 -0.33 3.51
N LEU A 536 -13.36 0.72 3.25
CA LEU A 536 -13.25 1.88 4.12
C LEU A 536 -14.34 2.90 3.82
N ASP A 537 -15.11 3.28 4.80
CA ASP A 537 -16.15 4.32 4.81
C ASP A 537 -17.43 3.97 4.03
N ARG A 538 -17.41 3.81 2.68
CA ARG A 538 -18.65 3.76 1.88
C ARG A 538 -19.35 2.41 1.87
N THR A 539 -18.59 1.34 1.71
CA THR A 539 -19.08 -0.04 1.63
C THR A 539 -18.33 -0.92 2.62
N PRO A 540 -18.70 -0.89 3.93
CA PRO A 540 -18.01 -1.69 4.92
C PRO A 540 -17.99 -3.17 4.55
N LEU A 541 -16.87 -3.83 4.83
CA LEU A 541 -16.76 -5.28 4.65
C LEU A 541 -17.72 -6.03 5.58
N PRO A 542 -18.08 -7.27 5.29
CA PRO A 542 -19.02 -8.03 6.11
C PRO A 542 -18.64 -8.04 7.61
N ARG A 543 -19.61 -7.77 8.47
CA ARG A 543 -19.50 -7.75 9.94
C ARG A 543 -18.51 -6.70 10.48
N THR A 544 -18.29 -5.61 9.75
CA THR A 544 -17.51 -4.46 10.22
C THR A 544 -18.39 -3.22 10.33
N PRO A 545 -18.07 -2.29 11.24
CA PRO A 545 -18.71 -0.98 11.25
C PRO A 545 -18.23 -0.14 10.05
N ARG A 546 -18.84 1.00 9.87
CA ARG A 546 -18.32 2.02 8.97
C ARG A 546 -17.09 2.68 9.57
N HIS A 547 -15.96 2.62 8.87
CA HIS A 547 -14.70 3.19 9.32
C HIS A 547 -14.50 4.61 8.82
N ARG A 548 -13.75 5.42 9.57
CA ARG A 548 -13.32 6.75 9.19
C ARG A 548 -11.84 6.90 9.49
N VAL A 549 -11.12 7.53 8.59
CA VAL A 549 -9.69 7.72 8.73
C VAL A 549 -9.30 9.19 8.61
N LEU A 550 -8.37 9.61 9.46
CA LEU A 550 -7.65 10.86 9.31
C LEU A 550 -6.27 10.56 8.75
N MET A 551 -6.03 11.02 7.53
CA MET A 551 -4.73 10.94 6.88
C MET A 551 -3.97 12.23 7.17
N GLN A 552 -2.83 12.16 7.86
CA GLN A 552 -1.91 13.28 8.05
C GLN A 552 -0.63 13.00 7.30
N VAL A 553 -0.31 13.76 6.27
CA VAL A 553 0.85 13.53 5.39
C VAL A 553 1.79 14.72 5.38
N ALA A 554 3.08 14.47 5.18
CA ALA A 554 4.09 15.51 5.03
C ALA A 554 4.22 15.90 3.56
N PHE A 555 4.18 17.19 3.23
CA PHE A 555 4.46 17.63 1.86
C PHE A 555 5.95 17.43 1.54
N GLY A 556 6.24 16.84 0.39
CA GLY A 556 7.61 16.53 -0.01
C GLY A 556 8.21 15.31 0.68
N ASP A 557 7.40 14.40 1.23
CA ASP A 557 7.83 13.17 1.92
C ASP A 557 8.76 12.33 1.04
N HIS A 558 9.95 12.00 1.57
CA HIS A 558 10.96 11.23 0.85
C HIS A 558 10.74 9.72 0.94
N GLN A 559 10.02 9.24 1.95
CA GLN A 559 9.81 7.82 2.20
C GLN A 559 8.48 7.33 1.63
N VAL A 560 7.39 8.10 1.84
CA VAL A 560 6.05 7.78 1.32
C VAL A 560 5.56 8.92 0.44
N THR A 561 5.66 8.74 -0.87
CA THR A 561 5.29 9.78 -1.84
C THR A 561 3.85 10.28 -1.65
N ASN A 562 3.65 11.60 -1.73
CA ASN A 562 2.33 12.21 -1.60
C ASN A 562 1.31 11.67 -2.63
N LEU A 563 1.77 11.28 -3.82
CA LEU A 563 0.91 10.66 -4.85
C LEU A 563 0.20 9.39 -4.34
N ALA A 564 0.88 8.57 -3.53
CA ALA A 564 0.29 7.36 -2.95
C ALA A 564 -0.82 7.69 -1.93
N ALA A 565 -0.63 8.73 -1.12
CA ALA A 565 -1.66 9.22 -0.19
C ALA A 565 -2.84 9.85 -0.94
N GLU A 566 -2.60 10.54 -2.04
CA GLU A 566 -3.65 11.12 -2.87
C GLU A 566 -4.50 10.06 -3.57
N ILE A 567 -3.90 8.96 -4.06
CA ILE A 567 -4.64 7.81 -4.59
C ILE A 567 -5.53 7.22 -3.49
N GLU A 568 -4.99 7.03 -2.29
CA GLU A 568 -5.75 6.53 -1.15
C GLU A 568 -6.93 7.46 -0.82
N ALA A 569 -6.68 8.75 -0.70
CA ALA A 569 -7.72 9.75 -0.39
C ALA A 569 -8.84 9.78 -1.45
N ARG A 570 -8.50 9.75 -2.76
CA ARG A 570 -9.50 9.70 -3.85
C ARG A 570 -10.31 8.40 -3.80
N THR A 571 -9.66 7.28 -3.48
CA THR A 571 -10.30 5.96 -3.47
C THR A 571 -11.30 5.83 -2.33
N ILE A 572 -10.93 6.23 -1.11
CA ILE A 572 -11.82 6.14 0.06
C ILE A 572 -12.81 7.31 0.15
N GLY A 573 -12.70 8.30 -0.75
CA GLY A 573 -13.53 9.49 -0.75
C GLY A 573 -13.27 10.43 0.42
N ALA A 574 -12.03 10.48 0.90
CA ALA A 574 -11.59 11.46 1.89
C ALA A 574 -11.70 12.88 1.33
N ARG A 575 -11.83 13.86 2.23
CA ARG A 575 -11.85 15.28 1.89
C ARG A 575 -10.57 15.95 2.34
N VAL A 576 -10.06 16.88 1.54
CA VAL A 576 -8.81 17.59 1.85
C VAL A 576 -9.08 18.90 2.61
N HIS A 577 -8.22 19.19 3.60
CA HIS A 577 -8.17 20.52 4.22
C HIS A 577 -7.71 21.56 3.18
N GLU A 578 -8.45 22.66 3.05
CA GLU A 578 -8.12 23.74 2.12
C GLU A 578 -7.98 25.09 2.82
N PRO A 579 -6.96 25.87 2.40
CA PRO A 579 -5.92 25.55 1.43
C PRO A 579 -4.98 24.46 1.97
N ALA A 580 -4.72 23.42 1.16
CA ALA A 580 -3.90 22.29 1.59
C ALA A 580 -2.43 22.66 1.74
N ILE A 581 -1.95 23.57 0.88
CA ILE A 581 -0.57 24.06 0.86
C ILE A 581 -0.56 25.53 0.37
N ALA A 582 0.48 26.26 0.70
CA ALA A 582 0.64 27.65 0.25
C ALA A 582 0.74 27.76 -1.28
N ALA A 583 0.21 28.82 -1.84
CA ALA A 583 0.23 29.07 -3.29
C ALA A 583 1.68 29.02 -3.84
N GLY A 584 1.86 28.33 -4.98
CA GLY A 584 3.15 28.18 -5.66
C GLY A 584 4.09 27.11 -5.06
N ARG A 585 3.68 26.43 -3.99
CA ARG A 585 4.47 25.34 -3.39
C ARG A 585 4.30 24.02 -4.14
N ASN A 586 3.10 23.73 -4.63
CA ASN A 586 2.81 22.52 -5.40
C ASN A 586 2.92 22.85 -6.89
N PRO A 587 3.64 22.05 -7.70
CA PRO A 587 3.78 22.27 -9.14
C PRO A 587 2.52 21.90 -9.94
N ASP A 588 1.52 21.27 -9.33
CA ASP A 588 0.32 20.80 -10.01
C ASP A 588 -0.56 22.00 -10.44
N ARG A 589 -1.16 21.86 -11.60
CA ARG A 589 -2.12 22.83 -12.13
C ARG A 589 -3.37 22.95 -11.25
N ASP A 590 -3.84 21.83 -10.71
CA ASP A 590 -4.95 21.72 -9.78
C ASP A 590 -4.50 20.78 -8.64
N PRO A 591 -3.87 21.33 -7.58
CA PRO A 591 -3.38 20.53 -6.47
C PRO A 591 -4.50 19.71 -5.83
N TYR A 592 -4.23 18.44 -5.54
CA TYR A 592 -5.21 17.48 -4.96
C TYR A 592 -6.44 17.26 -5.84
N TRP A 593 -6.29 17.39 -7.15
CA TRP A 593 -7.36 17.19 -8.13
C TRP A 593 -8.22 15.95 -7.80
N GLY A 594 -9.55 16.14 -7.83
CA GLY A 594 -10.52 15.07 -7.58
C GLY A 594 -10.71 14.68 -6.11
N ILE A 595 -10.04 15.34 -5.16
CA ILE A 595 -10.28 15.23 -3.72
C ILE A 595 -11.12 16.44 -3.29
N GLY A 596 -12.34 16.20 -2.82
CA GLY A 596 -13.24 17.30 -2.44
C GLY A 596 -12.78 18.02 -1.16
N ALA A 597 -12.96 19.34 -1.07
CA ALA A 597 -12.62 20.12 0.09
C ALA A 597 -13.41 19.73 1.36
N LEU A 598 -12.78 19.85 2.53
CA LEU A 598 -13.48 19.78 3.82
C LEU A 598 -14.50 20.93 3.93
N PRO A 599 -15.72 20.66 4.43
CA PRO A 599 -16.67 21.73 4.70
C PRO A 599 -16.15 22.61 5.85
N ARG A 600 -16.64 23.85 5.91
CA ARG A 600 -16.35 24.73 7.05
C ARG A 600 -16.91 24.13 8.34
N GLY A 601 -16.12 24.16 9.40
CA GLY A 601 -16.47 23.62 10.72
C GLY A 601 -16.12 22.13 10.88
N PRO A 602 -16.42 21.52 12.04
CA PRO A 602 -16.07 20.14 12.33
C PRO A 602 -16.71 19.16 11.33
N TYR A 603 -15.92 18.28 10.76
CA TYR A 603 -16.34 17.28 9.76
C TYR A 603 -16.32 15.86 10.34
N ARG A 604 -17.34 15.08 10.04
CA ARG A 604 -17.45 13.66 10.44
C ARG A 604 -17.34 12.74 9.22
N GLY A 605 -16.13 12.41 8.81
CA GLY A 605 -15.82 11.56 7.67
C GLY A 605 -14.32 11.37 7.54
N SER A 606 -13.87 10.70 6.50
CA SER A 606 -12.45 10.53 6.22
C SER A 606 -11.85 11.82 5.64
N ALA A 607 -10.64 12.18 6.09
CA ALA A 607 -10.00 13.43 5.70
C ALA A 607 -8.51 13.27 5.41
N LEU A 608 -8.00 14.12 4.52
CA LEU A 608 -6.59 14.31 4.23
C LEU A 608 -6.17 15.70 4.73
N VAL A 609 -5.13 15.77 5.54
CA VAL A 609 -4.49 17.01 5.99
C VAL A 609 -3.01 16.96 5.64
N VAL A 610 -2.58 17.95 4.86
CA VAL A 610 -1.19 18.06 4.40
C VAL A 610 -0.44 19.01 5.32
N TRP A 611 0.72 18.58 5.81
CA TRP A 611 1.58 19.33 6.70
C TRP A 611 2.85 19.74 5.96
N ASP A 612 3.08 21.06 5.82
CA ASP A 612 4.25 21.61 5.12
C ASP A 612 5.33 22.04 6.11
N SER A 613 6.52 21.48 5.98
CA SER A 613 7.72 21.85 6.75
C SER A 613 8.70 22.71 5.95
N GLY A 614 8.30 23.18 4.77
CA GLY A 614 9.15 23.96 3.87
C GLY A 614 10.00 23.09 2.93
N THR A 615 9.89 21.76 2.98
CA THR A 615 10.59 20.84 2.06
C THR A 615 10.13 21.08 0.61
N PRO A 616 11.04 21.11 -0.38
CA PRO A 616 10.68 21.21 -1.79
C PRO A 616 9.70 20.13 -2.26
N ALA A 617 9.02 20.39 -3.38
CA ALA A 617 8.17 19.39 -4.02
C ALA A 617 8.99 18.15 -4.45
N PRO A 618 8.41 16.93 -4.41
CA PRO A 618 9.09 15.71 -4.83
C PRO A 618 9.31 15.68 -6.35
N PRO A 619 10.16 14.75 -6.88
CA PRO A 619 10.31 14.58 -8.31
C PRO A 619 8.98 14.33 -9.03
N LEU A 620 8.84 14.88 -10.24
CA LEU A 620 7.68 14.63 -11.11
C LEU A 620 7.77 13.30 -11.87
N THR A 621 8.89 12.60 -11.74
CA THR A 621 9.17 11.29 -12.34
C THR A 621 9.10 10.17 -11.30
N ASN A 622 9.12 8.92 -11.75
CA ASN A 622 9.14 7.74 -10.87
C ASN A 622 10.53 7.48 -10.24
N THR A 623 11.13 8.52 -9.67
CA THR A 623 12.42 8.47 -8.97
C THR A 623 12.26 8.99 -7.53
N PRO A 624 13.08 8.51 -6.58
CA PRO A 624 13.03 9.01 -5.22
C PRO A 624 13.62 10.43 -5.12
N PRO A 625 13.19 11.26 -4.14
CA PRO A 625 13.74 12.60 -3.90
C PRO A 625 15.11 12.52 -3.22
N ILE A 626 16.13 12.13 -4.00
CA ILE A 626 17.52 12.01 -3.56
C ILE A 626 18.30 13.18 -4.15
N GLY A 627 18.94 13.98 -3.27
CA GLY A 627 19.76 15.12 -3.67
C GLY A 627 19.45 16.37 -2.85
N PRO A 628 20.38 17.33 -2.83
CA PRO A 628 20.25 18.55 -2.04
C PRO A 628 19.08 19.46 -2.48
N GLU A 629 18.64 19.35 -3.73
CA GLU A 629 17.50 20.08 -4.30
C GLU A 629 16.16 19.70 -3.67
N TYR A 630 16.04 18.50 -3.08
CA TYR A 630 14.84 18.05 -2.39
C TYR A 630 14.87 18.34 -0.90
N GLY A 631 15.98 18.89 -0.39
CA GLY A 631 16.11 19.34 0.99
C GLY A 631 16.10 18.19 2.01
N ARG A 632 15.53 18.47 3.18
CA ARG A 632 15.42 17.52 4.29
C ARG A 632 14.13 16.69 4.16
N ASP A 633 14.20 15.42 4.53
CA ASP A 633 13.03 14.54 4.61
C ASP A 633 12.06 14.99 5.73
N PRO A 634 10.82 15.36 5.41
CA PRO A 634 9.82 15.80 6.38
C PRO A 634 8.99 14.66 6.98
N HIS A 635 9.28 13.41 6.65
CA HIS A 635 8.47 12.23 6.97
C HIS A 635 8.04 12.15 8.43
N SER A 636 8.86 12.61 9.37
CA SER A 636 8.57 12.55 10.81
C SER A 636 7.89 13.80 11.36
N ASP A 637 7.79 14.88 10.61
CA ASP A 637 7.39 16.19 11.14
C ASP A 637 5.93 16.24 11.63
N PRO A 638 4.93 15.72 10.89
CA PRO A 638 3.55 15.78 11.36
C PRO A 638 3.36 15.10 12.71
N ARG A 639 3.94 13.89 12.91
CA ARG A 639 3.79 13.15 14.17
C ARG A 639 4.47 13.83 15.35
N ASN A 640 5.48 14.68 15.09
CA ASN A 640 6.20 15.45 16.11
C ASN A 640 5.55 16.81 16.41
N SER A 641 4.61 17.29 15.59
CA SER A 641 3.88 18.54 15.82
C SER A 641 2.81 18.39 16.90
N PRO A 642 2.85 19.18 18.00
CA PRO A 642 1.79 19.16 19.01
C PRO A 642 0.40 19.50 18.43
N VAL A 643 0.36 20.40 17.44
CA VAL A 643 -0.89 20.82 16.78
C VAL A 643 -1.48 19.66 15.97
N ALA A 644 -0.64 18.88 15.28
CA ALA A 644 -1.08 17.69 14.56
C ALA A 644 -1.57 16.59 15.53
N ARG A 645 -0.89 16.41 16.68
CA ARG A 645 -1.36 15.50 17.73
C ARG A 645 -2.71 15.89 18.33
N LEU A 646 -2.95 17.20 18.53
CA LEU A 646 -4.26 17.70 18.98
C LEU A 646 -5.37 17.33 17.98
N GLN A 647 -5.12 17.50 16.67
CA GLN A 647 -6.09 17.12 15.63
C GLN A 647 -6.37 15.61 15.63
N LYS A 648 -5.32 14.79 15.75
CA LYS A 648 -5.45 13.33 15.91
C LYS A 648 -6.32 12.98 17.11
N ALA A 649 -6.03 13.56 18.27
CA ALA A 649 -6.72 13.27 19.51
C ALA A 649 -8.21 13.59 19.43
N GLU A 650 -8.58 14.76 18.90
CA GLU A 650 -9.98 15.14 18.71
C GLU A 650 -10.69 14.17 17.76
N PHE A 651 -10.03 13.80 16.65
CA PHE A 651 -10.58 12.82 15.71
C PHE A 651 -10.76 11.44 16.34
N LEU A 652 -9.77 10.93 17.05
CA LEU A 652 -9.83 9.64 17.71
C LEU A 652 -10.90 9.59 18.81
N ALA A 653 -11.02 10.67 19.59
CA ALA A 653 -12.01 10.74 20.68
C ALA A 653 -13.43 10.91 20.16
N THR A 654 -13.66 11.75 19.14
CA THR A 654 -15.01 12.22 18.76
C THR A 654 -15.43 11.86 17.33
N GLY A 655 -14.50 11.45 16.47
CA GLY A 655 -14.70 11.26 15.03
C GLY A 655 -14.85 12.58 14.26
N ARG A 656 -14.49 13.73 14.87
CA ARG A 656 -14.54 15.04 14.22
C ARG A 656 -13.16 15.46 13.75
N VAL A 657 -13.04 15.80 12.49
CA VAL A 657 -11.87 16.51 11.95
C VAL A 657 -12.07 17.98 12.23
N ILE A 658 -11.18 18.58 13.02
CA ILE A 658 -11.19 20.00 13.34
C ILE A 658 -10.11 20.73 12.56
N ASP A 659 -10.36 21.99 12.24
CA ASP A 659 -9.34 22.89 11.70
C ASP A 659 -8.45 23.42 12.84
N VAL A 660 -7.23 22.92 12.91
CA VAL A 660 -6.21 23.37 13.86
C VAL A 660 -5.25 24.38 13.26
N CYS A 661 -5.45 24.73 11.98
CA CYS A 661 -4.57 25.59 11.20
C CYS A 661 -5.19 26.98 10.92
N GLY A 662 -6.40 27.22 11.44
CA GLY A 662 -7.07 28.51 11.38
C GLY A 662 -7.47 28.97 9.98
N GLY A 663 -7.83 28.02 9.09
CA GLY A 663 -8.18 28.31 7.70
C GLY A 663 -6.97 28.61 6.80
N ALA A 664 -5.75 28.34 7.27
CA ALA A 664 -4.50 28.45 6.52
C ALA A 664 -3.92 27.05 6.22
N PRO A 665 -2.93 26.92 5.32
CA PRO A 665 -2.18 25.69 5.16
C PRO A 665 -1.58 25.23 6.49
N CYS A 666 -1.64 23.92 6.76
CA CYS A 666 -1.04 23.38 7.97
C CYS A 666 0.48 23.33 7.84
N THR A 667 1.19 23.80 8.85
CA THR A 667 2.65 23.78 8.89
C THR A 667 3.13 22.92 10.06
N ALA A 668 4.15 22.11 9.84
CA ALA A 668 4.86 21.40 10.88
C ALA A 668 6.29 21.95 10.98
N PRO A 669 6.75 22.40 12.16
CA PRO A 669 8.14 22.78 12.32
C PRO A 669 9.04 21.58 12.04
N ALA A 670 10.26 21.85 11.54
CA ALA A 670 11.28 20.82 11.40
C ALA A 670 11.55 20.18 12.77
N GLY A 671 11.36 18.87 12.88
CA GLY A 671 11.56 18.09 14.11
C GLY A 671 13.03 17.89 14.46
#